data_4228d5ccac94e0d41f37beb9a5fdcf8c
#
_entry.id   4228d5ccac94e0d41f37beb9a5fdcf8c
#
_cell.length_a   1.000
_cell.length_b   1.000
_cell.length_c   1.000
_cell.angle_alpha   90.00
_cell.angle_beta   90.00
_cell.angle_gamma   90.00
#
_symmetry.space_group_name_H-M   'P 1'
#
loop_
_entity.id
_entity.type
_entity.pdbx_description
1 polymer ?
#
loop_
_entity_poly.entity_id
_entity_poly.type
_entity_poly.pdbx_seq_one_letter_code
_entity_poly.pdbx_strand_id
1 'polypeptide(L)'
;NKFCLKFLKQQCFPLVIFICRFSLLLLNLEEYYFEQHTKVMCSLKICSKSIIFEPDEKIQPIIKVNCPIWSFENLLSKQQNIIAPYKTERLNRASHLDKLGDQAAMITAILQSRLARTSFDKNRFQNVSETLHMECEAEMVTPLVTNPGHVCITDANLYFQPLNGYPKPVVHIMMHNVRRIYKRRHGLMPLGLEVFCTENDLCSDIYLKFYNSQDRDELYFYIATYLENHITEQTAESYMLQWQRGHISNYQYLLHLNNLADRSCNDLSQYPVFPWIIADYSSSELDLTKPETFRDLSKPVGALNKERLERLLTRYREMPEPKFMYGSHYSSPGYVLFYLVRVAPEYMLCLQNGKFDHADRTFNSIAETWKNCLDGATDFKELIPEFYENDSSFLVNSLKLDLGKRQGGKMVEHVELPSWALDPDDFLQKSQNALESQYVSEHLHEWIDLVFGYKQKGSEAIAAHNVFHPLTYEGGVDLNSIMDPNEKVALLTQILEFGQTPKQLFTTPHPRRIIPKFKSLSRTSSHNVSIAESPVSPNEESFEDLTEESITLAWNNIALSSCLILPGDTTVISSSWDNHIYFYSVAFGRRQDTLMGHDDAVSKICWHDNRLYSASWDSTVKVWHCVPAEVLGTKRHHFELLAELEHDVSVNTIHLNAANAMLVSGTKEGTISIWDVTTATMLHQLSCHSGTVYDAAFSPDSRHLLSTGEDGCFKVIDVQTGMLISSMASEQPQRCFKWDGHTVLSGSQSGELLVWDLLAGKFIERIKGHTGAVTCMWMNEQCSSIITGGEDKQIMFWKPQY
;
A
#
# COMPACT_ATOMS: atom_id res chain seq x y z
N ASN A 1 -36.37 5.22 3.08
CA ASN A 1 -36.74 6.63 3.08
C ASN A 1 -36.37 7.34 4.39
N LYS A 2 -36.96 7.00 5.54
CA LYS A 2 -36.45 7.41 6.87
C LYS A 2 -35.10 6.76 7.24
N PHE A 3 -34.78 5.61 6.67
CA PHE A 3 -33.55 4.85 6.89
C PHE A 3 -32.36 5.53 6.22
N CYS A 4 -32.51 6.01 5.00
CA CYS A 4 -31.44 6.72 4.29
C CYS A 4 -31.02 8.03 5.02
N LEU A 5 -31.98 8.78 5.55
CA LEU A 5 -31.73 9.99 6.33
C LEU A 5 -31.12 9.71 7.71
N LYS A 6 -31.44 8.55 8.31
CA LYS A 6 -30.90 8.13 9.61
C LYS A 6 -29.47 7.58 9.46
N PHE A 7 -29.20 6.94 8.35
CA PHE A 7 -27.91 6.41 7.96
C PHE A 7 -26.91 7.53 7.64
N LEU A 8 -27.35 8.53 6.86
CA LEU A 8 -26.56 9.72 6.55
C LEU A 8 -26.22 10.56 7.80
N LYS A 9 -27.02 10.45 8.88
CA LYS A 9 -26.72 11.13 10.15
C LYS A 9 -25.59 10.50 10.97
N GLN A 10 -25.24 9.24 10.73
CA GLN A 10 -24.29 8.52 11.59
C GLN A 10 -22.87 8.42 11.04
N GLN A 11 -22.67 8.47 9.72
CA GLN A 11 -21.34 8.23 9.14
C GLN A 11 -20.84 9.24 8.08
N CYS A 12 -21.70 10.02 7.46
CA CYS A 12 -21.31 10.98 6.41
C CYS A 12 -21.52 12.42 6.84
N PHE A 13 -20.65 12.93 7.69
CA PHE A 13 -20.64 14.34 8.08
C PHE A 13 -20.68 15.33 6.88
N PRO A 14 -19.98 15.06 5.76
CA PRO A 14 -20.00 15.94 4.59
C PRO A 14 -21.29 15.88 3.76
N LEU A 15 -21.86 14.70 3.57
CA LEU A 15 -23.09 14.54 2.79
C LEU A 15 -24.32 15.10 3.56
N VAL A 16 -24.29 14.98 4.87
CA VAL A 16 -25.28 15.63 5.76
C VAL A 16 -25.22 17.15 5.66
N ILE A 17 -24.02 17.73 5.54
CA ILE A 17 -23.85 19.16 5.31
C ILE A 17 -24.38 19.56 3.92
N PHE A 18 -24.15 18.72 2.89
CA PHE A 18 -24.69 18.94 1.54
C PHE A 18 -26.23 18.85 1.53
N ILE A 19 -26.80 17.83 2.14
CA ILE A 19 -28.27 17.65 2.25
C ILE A 19 -28.90 18.70 3.17
N CYS A 20 -28.26 19.06 4.28
CA CYS A 20 -28.75 20.16 5.15
C CYS A 20 -28.61 21.53 4.48
N ARG A 21 -27.55 21.77 3.67
CA ARG A 21 -27.47 23.00 2.87
C ARG A 21 -28.51 23.04 1.76
N PHE A 22 -28.79 21.88 1.15
CA PHE A 22 -29.86 21.76 0.15
C PHE A 22 -31.26 21.88 0.75
N SER A 23 -31.49 21.33 1.93
CA SER A 23 -32.74 21.50 2.68
C SER A 23 -32.98 22.96 3.08
N LEU A 24 -31.93 23.72 3.39
CA LEU A 24 -32.01 25.16 3.65
C LEU A 24 -32.35 25.99 2.39
N LEU A 25 -31.92 25.56 1.21
CA LEU A 25 -32.31 26.18 -0.07
C LEU A 25 -33.75 25.89 -0.42
N LEU A 26 -34.20 24.70 -0.10
CA LEU A 26 -35.59 24.28 -0.29
C LEU A 26 -36.55 25.04 0.65
N LEU A 27 -36.12 25.32 1.88
CA LEU A 27 -36.86 26.17 2.79
C LEU A 27 -37.04 27.61 2.24
N ASN A 28 -36.08 28.12 1.47
CA ASN A 28 -36.23 29.44 0.81
C ASN A 28 -37.07 29.39 -0.46
N LEU A 29 -37.11 28.25 -1.16
CA LEU A 29 -38.07 28.00 -2.23
C LEU A 29 -39.48 27.77 -1.69
N GLU A 30 -39.60 27.21 -0.46
CA GLU A 30 -40.83 27.13 0.27
C GLU A 30 -41.42 28.55 0.59
N GLU A 31 -40.60 29.51 1.02
CA GLU A 31 -41.06 30.89 1.25
C GLU A 31 -41.55 31.58 -0.02
N TYR A 32 -41.02 31.26 -1.20
CA TYR A 32 -41.41 31.90 -2.48
C TYR A 32 -42.63 31.24 -3.17
N TYR A 33 -42.89 29.96 -2.89
CA TYR A 33 -44.00 29.20 -3.49
C TYR A 33 -45.16 28.93 -2.53
N PHE A 34 -44.96 29.10 -1.21
CA PHE A 34 -45.91 28.69 -0.17
C PHE A 34 -46.45 29.83 0.67
N GLU A 35 -46.46 31.06 0.18
CA GLU A 35 -47.17 32.13 0.87
C GLU A 35 -48.69 31.88 1.07
N GLN A 36 -49.20 30.78 0.50
CA GLN A 36 -50.66 30.50 0.56
C GLN A 36 -51.06 29.06 0.98
N HIS A 37 -50.16 28.10 1.28
CA HIS A 37 -50.58 26.71 1.58
C HIS A 37 -49.84 26.04 2.73
N THR A 38 -50.55 25.15 3.41
CA THR A 38 -50.13 24.27 4.52
C THR A 38 -48.82 23.52 4.26
N LYS A 39 -47.97 23.42 5.31
CA LYS A 39 -46.75 22.63 5.29
C LYS A 39 -46.99 21.18 4.87
N VAL A 40 -46.50 20.80 3.72
CA VAL A 40 -46.58 19.42 3.20
C VAL A 40 -45.24 18.69 3.47
N MET A 41 -45.31 17.54 4.10
CA MET A 41 -44.16 16.66 4.26
C MET A 41 -43.87 16.00 2.91
N CYS A 42 -42.64 16.06 2.45
CA CYS A 42 -42.21 15.54 1.16
C CYS A 42 -40.97 14.66 1.29
N SER A 43 -40.93 13.63 0.49
CA SER A 43 -39.70 12.86 0.24
C SER A 43 -38.88 13.53 -0.87
N LEU A 44 -37.64 13.86 -0.59
CA LEU A 44 -36.71 14.43 -1.57
C LEU A 44 -35.90 13.33 -2.26
N LYS A 45 -35.96 13.28 -3.58
CA LYS A 45 -35.15 12.39 -4.41
C LYS A 45 -34.20 13.22 -5.27
N ILE A 46 -32.91 13.04 -5.10
CA ILE A 46 -31.88 13.70 -5.91
C ILE A 46 -31.44 12.72 -6.99
N CYS A 47 -31.63 13.10 -8.24
CA CYS A 47 -31.22 12.33 -9.42
C CYS A 47 -30.13 13.09 -10.17
N SER A 48 -29.36 12.41 -11.02
CA SER A 48 -28.23 12.99 -11.78
C SER A 48 -28.61 14.23 -12.61
N LYS A 49 -29.85 14.37 -13.03
CA LYS A 49 -30.34 15.48 -13.90
C LYS A 49 -31.58 16.19 -13.37
N SER A 50 -32.09 15.80 -12.20
CA SER A 50 -33.29 16.38 -11.65
C SER A 50 -33.41 16.17 -10.15
N ILE A 51 -34.14 17.05 -9.52
CA ILE A 51 -34.56 16.95 -8.11
C ILE A 51 -36.07 16.70 -8.11
N ILE A 52 -36.50 15.69 -7.38
CA ILE A 52 -37.91 15.29 -7.32
C ILE A 52 -38.39 15.45 -5.88
N PHE A 53 -39.48 16.20 -5.73
CA PHE A 53 -40.26 16.31 -4.48
C PHE A 53 -41.46 15.40 -4.61
N GLU A 54 -41.53 14.36 -3.81
CA GLU A 54 -42.67 13.47 -3.74
C GLU A 54 -43.42 13.69 -2.42
N PRO A 55 -44.61 14.29 -2.43
CA PRO A 55 -45.39 14.49 -1.22
C PRO A 55 -45.77 13.15 -0.59
N ASP A 56 -45.75 13.09 0.75
CA ASP A 56 -46.14 11.88 1.50
C ASP A 56 -47.67 11.62 1.34
N GLU A 57 -48.46 12.64 1.01
CA GLU A 57 -49.87 12.54 0.70
C GLU A 57 -50.07 12.45 -0.82
N LYS A 58 -50.70 11.37 -1.29
CA LYS A 58 -50.90 11.05 -2.72
C LYS A 58 -51.80 12.02 -3.49
N ILE A 59 -52.35 13.03 -2.85
CA ILE A 59 -53.30 14.00 -3.43
C ILE A 59 -52.55 15.20 -4.06
N GLN A 60 -51.29 15.40 -3.76
CA GLN A 60 -50.52 16.52 -4.30
C GLN A 60 -49.58 16.11 -5.43
N PRO A 61 -49.31 16.97 -6.41
CA PRO A 61 -48.50 16.62 -7.56
C PRO A 61 -47.03 16.47 -7.19
N ILE A 62 -46.36 15.49 -7.81
CA ILE A 62 -44.91 15.33 -7.72
C ILE A 62 -44.26 16.48 -8.48
N ILE A 63 -43.41 17.24 -7.81
CA ILE A 63 -42.68 18.33 -8.44
C ILE A 63 -41.28 17.78 -8.89
N LYS A 64 -41.02 17.83 -10.19
CA LYS A 64 -39.73 17.48 -10.76
C LYS A 64 -39.06 18.72 -11.33
N VAL A 65 -37.90 19.07 -10.77
CA VAL A 65 -37.06 20.15 -11.25
C VAL A 65 -35.93 19.56 -12.08
N ASN A 66 -35.97 19.75 -13.40
CA ASN A 66 -34.88 19.31 -14.29
C ASN A 66 -33.71 20.30 -14.15
N CYS A 67 -32.54 19.79 -13.75
CA CYS A 67 -31.32 20.55 -13.64
C CYS A 67 -30.35 20.08 -14.74
N PRO A 68 -30.14 20.82 -15.84
CA PRO A 68 -29.04 20.55 -16.76
C PRO A 68 -27.71 20.66 -16.01
N ILE A 69 -26.73 19.84 -16.38
CA ILE A 69 -25.42 19.76 -15.68
C ILE A 69 -24.79 21.15 -15.48
N TRP A 70 -24.91 22.06 -16.42
CA TRP A 70 -24.45 23.44 -16.35
C TRP A 70 -25.22 24.33 -15.34
N SER A 71 -26.46 24.01 -15.04
CA SER A 71 -27.24 24.78 -14.06
C SER A 71 -26.96 24.34 -12.63
N PHE A 72 -26.41 23.16 -12.41
CA PHE A 72 -26.05 22.66 -11.07
C PHE A 72 -24.84 23.43 -10.49
N GLU A 73 -23.83 23.70 -11.29
CA GLU A 73 -22.69 24.56 -10.91
C GLU A 73 -23.17 26.01 -10.69
N ASN A 74 -24.01 26.54 -11.58
CA ASN A 74 -24.63 27.85 -11.39
C ASN A 74 -25.58 27.92 -10.19
N LEU A 75 -26.26 26.82 -9.85
CA LEU A 75 -27.11 26.75 -8.67
C LEU A 75 -26.27 26.67 -7.39
N LEU A 76 -25.20 25.85 -7.36
CA LEU A 76 -24.23 25.81 -6.26
C LEU A 76 -23.53 27.16 -6.10
N SER A 77 -23.18 27.82 -7.19
CA SER A 77 -22.55 29.14 -7.16
C SER A 77 -23.51 30.24 -6.69
N LYS A 78 -24.76 30.21 -7.09
CA LYS A 78 -25.82 31.09 -6.57
C LYS A 78 -26.15 30.83 -5.10
N GLN A 79 -26.07 29.54 -4.66
CA GLN A 79 -26.27 29.16 -3.27
C GLN A 79 -25.25 29.73 -2.30
N GLN A 80 -23.95 29.71 -2.68
CA GLN A 80 -22.91 30.28 -1.83
C GLN A 80 -23.11 31.79 -1.64
N ASN A 81 -23.67 32.48 -2.65
CA ASN A 81 -24.00 33.89 -2.55
C ASN A 81 -25.24 34.20 -1.68
N ILE A 82 -26.16 33.26 -1.54
CA ILE A 82 -27.43 33.45 -0.80
C ILE A 82 -27.29 32.89 0.63
N ILE A 83 -26.67 31.71 0.80
CA ILE A 83 -26.62 31.02 2.09
C ILE A 83 -25.59 31.63 3.06
N ALA A 84 -24.43 32.08 2.57
CA ALA A 84 -23.42 32.68 3.45
C ALA A 84 -23.93 33.97 4.13
N PRO A 85 -24.55 34.93 3.41
CA PRO A 85 -25.16 36.09 3.99
C PRO A 85 -26.32 35.73 4.99
N TYR A 86 -27.16 34.77 4.59
CA TYR A 86 -28.31 34.36 5.44
C TYR A 86 -27.87 33.68 6.73
N LYS A 87 -26.82 32.85 6.67
CA LYS A 87 -26.25 32.22 7.86
C LYS A 87 -25.60 33.25 8.79
N THR A 88 -24.91 34.23 8.24
CA THR A 88 -24.35 35.35 9.02
C THR A 88 -25.43 36.23 9.63
N GLU A 89 -26.47 36.55 8.88
CA GLU A 89 -27.61 37.30 9.34
C GLU A 89 -28.35 36.60 10.51
N ARG A 90 -28.53 35.26 10.41
CA ARG A 90 -29.18 34.46 11.46
C ARG A 90 -28.35 34.37 12.75
N LEU A 91 -27.02 34.23 12.62
CA LEU A 91 -26.09 34.26 13.75
C LEU A 91 -26.07 35.65 14.43
N ASN A 92 -26.13 36.70 13.63
CA ASN A 92 -26.12 38.08 14.16
C ASN A 92 -27.45 38.46 14.80
N ARG A 93 -28.60 38.01 14.28
CA ARG A 93 -29.91 38.15 14.94
C ARG A 93 -29.96 37.49 16.32
N ALA A 94 -29.28 36.33 16.45
CA ALA A 94 -29.19 35.65 17.74
C ALA A 94 -28.31 36.36 18.77
N SER A 95 -27.39 37.25 18.31
CA SER A 95 -26.42 37.98 19.15
C SER A 95 -26.80 39.44 19.49
N HIS A 96 -27.99 39.96 19.11
CA HIS A 96 -28.43 41.34 19.30
C HIS A 96 -27.48 42.41 18.75
N LEU A 97 -26.73 42.11 17.62
CA LEU A 97 -25.85 43.05 17.01
C LEU A 97 -26.56 44.12 16.18
N ASP A 98 -25.96 45.27 16.06
CA ASP A 98 -26.45 46.49 15.36
C ASP A 98 -26.64 46.19 13.86
N LYS A 99 -27.75 46.67 13.25
CA LYS A 99 -28.11 46.47 11.83
C LYS A 99 -27.01 46.85 10.85
N LEU A 100 -26.17 47.82 11.19
CA LEU A 100 -24.99 48.21 10.40
C LEU A 100 -23.88 47.15 10.43
N GLY A 101 -23.69 46.49 11.57
CA GLY A 101 -22.75 45.38 11.70
C GLY A 101 -23.19 44.18 10.87
N ASP A 102 -24.46 43.87 10.80
CA ASP A 102 -25.05 42.79 10.01
C ASP A 102 -24.89 43.00 8.52
N GLN A 103 -25.07 44.22 8.03
CA GLN A 103 -24.84 44.56 6.61
C GLN A 103 -23.38 44.50 6.25
N ALA A 104 -22.48 44.97 7.10
CA ALA A 104 -21.02 44.88 6.88
C ALA A 104 -20.53 43.43 6.84
N ALA A 105 -21.02 42.59 7.76
CA ALA A 105 -20.72 41.14 7.78
C ALA A 105 -21.24 40.43 6.54
N MET A 106 -22.42 40.79 6.05
CA MET A 106 -23.01 40.25 4.83
C MET A 106 -22.22 40.65 3.58
N ILE A 107 -21.83 41.90 3.46
CA ILE A 107 -21.00 42.40 2.37
C ILE A 107 -19.62 41.73 2.39
N THR A 108 -19.02 41.60 3.57
CA THR A 108 -17.73 40.88 3.73
C THR A 108 -17.85 39.43 3.31
N ALA A 109 -18.92 38.74 3.71
CA ALA A 109 -19.14 37.34 3.29
C ALA A 109 -19.35 37.21 1.77
N ILE A 110 -20.05 38.14 1.13
CA ILE A 110 -20.21 38.18 -0.33
C ILE A 110 -18.86 38.45 -1.03
N LEU A 111 -18.07 39.40 -0.53
CA LEU A 111 -16.75 39.71 -1.09
C LEU A 111 -15.80 38.52 -0.94
N GLN A 112 -15.73 37.91 0.22
CA GLN A 112 -14.92 36.71 0.45
C GLN A 112 -15.36 35.54 -0.44
N SER A 113 -16.68 35.34 -0.62
CA SER A 113 -17.19 34.33 -1.54
C SER A 113 -16.84 34.62 -3.01
N ARG A 114 -16.79 35.87 -3.41
CA ARG A 114 -16.36 36.26 -4.76
C ARG A 114 -14.86 36.09 -4.94
N LEU A 115 -14.04 36.53 -3.98
CA LEU A 115 -12.60 36.36 -4.01
C LEU A 115 -12.21 34.87 -4.06
N ALA A 116 -12.84 34.03 -3.27
CA ALA A 116 -12.60 32.58 -3.30
C ALA A 116 -12.95 31.90 -4.64
N ARG A 117 -13.66 32.59 -5.53
CA ARG A 117 -14.00 32.08 -6.88
C ARG A 117 -13.06 32.55 -7.95
N THR A 118 -12.40 33.65 -7.75
CA THR A 118 -11.53 34.29 -8.77
C THR A 118 -10.06 34.05 -8.51
N SER A 119 -9.69 33.71 -7.28
CA SER A 119 -8.31 33.44 -6.89
C SER A 119 -8.24 32.70 -5.55
N PHE A 120 -7.08 32.16 -5.25
CA PHE A 120 -6.77 31.59 -3.96
C PHE A 120 -6.76 32.66 -2.86
N ASP A 121 -7.36 32.35 -1.68
CA ASP A 121 -7.35 33.26 -0.54
C ASP A 121 -6.00 33.16 0.22
N LYS A 122 -5.08 34.08 -0.03
CA LYS A 122 -3.73 34.10 0.57
C LYS A 122 -3.71 34.23 2.10
N ASN A 123 -4.83 34.63 2.73
CA ASN A 123 -4.95 34.63 4.19
C ASN A 123 -5.01 33.19 4.76
N ARG A 124 -5.07 32.19 3.91
CA ARG A 124 -5.08 30.77 4.29
C ARG A 124 -3.71 30.11 4.26
N PHE A 125 -2.66 30.84 3.95
CA PHE A 125 -1.30 30.35 4.09
C PHE A 125 -1.00 30.04 5.56
N GLN A 126 -0.23 28.99 5.81
CA GLN A 126 0.16 28.59 7.17
C GLN A 126 1.11 29.61 7.79
N ASN A 127 1.98 30.20 6.99
CA ASN A 127 2.93 31.23 7.42
C ASN A 127 2.81 32.47 6.55
N VAL A 128 2.94 33.64 7.17
CA VAL A 128 2.91 34.95 6.46
C VAL A 128 4.13 35.14 5.55
N SER A 129 5.21 34.41 5.82
CA SER A 129 6.46 34.49 5.05
C SER A 129 6.47 33.62 3.78
N GLU A 130 5.41 32.82 3.54
CA GLU A 130 5.37 31.95 2.36
C GLU A 130 5.36 32.77 1.05
N THR A 131 6.20 32.33 0.12
CA THR A 131 6.30 32.95 -1.20
C THR A 131 5.48 32.15 -2.21
N LEU A 132 4.53 32.81 -2.87
CA LEU A 132 3.73 32.23 -3.93
C LEU A 132 4.59 32.01 -5.19
N HIS A 133 4.61 30.79 -5.71
CA HIS A 133 5.30 30.42 -6.95
C HIS A 133 4.33 30.27 -8.13
N MET A 134 3.21 29.58 -7.92
CA MET A 134 2.23 29.33 -8.95
C MET A 134 0.82 29.30 -8.36
N GLU A 135 -0.14 29.82 -9.12
CA GLU A 135 -1.58 29.73 -8.85
C GLU A 135 -2.31 29.42 -10.16
N CYS A 136 -3.16 28.40 -10.16
CA CYS A 136 -3.98 28.04 -11.31
C CYS A 136 -5.31 27.41 -10.89
N GLU A 137 -6.23 27.28 -11.83
CA GLU A 137 -7.49 26.59 -11.65
C GLU A 137 -7.33 25.09 -11.93
N ALA A 138 -7.91 24.24 -11.09
CA ALA A 138 -7.94 22.81 -11.28
C ALA A 138 -9.18 22.20 -10.60
N GLU A 139 -9.43 20.94 -10.88
CA GLU A 139 -10.47 20.15 -10.22
C GLU A 139 -9.81 19.07 -9.35
N MET A 140 -10.22 18.94 -8.10
CA MET A 140 -9.84 17.81 -7.27
C MET A 140 -10.71 16.61 -7.63
N VAL A 141 -10.08 15.54 -8.10
CA VAL A 141 -10.76 14.29 -8.47
C VAL A 141 -11.01 13.45 -7.23
N THR A 142 -12.23 13.03 -7.04
CA THR A 142 -12.66 12.06 -6.02
C THR A 142 -13.54 11.01 -6.69
N PRO A 143 -13.73 9.81 -6.10
CA PRO A 143 -14.44 8.73 -6.77
C PRO A 143 -15.83 9.07 -7.29
N LEU A 144 -16.54 9.99 -6.61
CA LEU A 144 -17.90 10.39 -7.00
C LEU A 144 -17.95 11.63 -7.90
N VAL A 145 -17.13 12.61 -7.61
CA VAL A 145 -17.24 13.95 -8.21
C VAL A 145 -15.87 14.58 -8.34
N THR A 146 -15.75 15.45 -9.33
CA THR A 146 -14.64 16.39 -9.41
C THR A 146 -15.05 17.72 -8.78
N ASN A 147 -14.21 18.25 -7.87
CA ASN A 147 -14.47 19.51 -7.18
C ASN A 147 -13.60 20.60 -7.78
N PRO A 148 -14.17 21.61 -8.47
CA PRO A 148 -13.40 22.71 -9.00
C PRO A 148 -12.85 23.61 -7.86
N GLY A 149 -11.65 24.14 -8.08
CA GLY A 149 -10.95 24.96 -7.11
C GLY A 149 -9.72 25.65 -7.66
N HIS A 150 -8.97 26.27 -6.76
CA HIS A 150 -7.69 26.89 -7.05
C HIS A 150 -6.57 26.11 -6.40
N VAL A 151 -5.56 25.77 -7.20
CA VAL A 151 -4.28 25.23 -6.74
C VAL A 151 -3.32 26.39 -6.53
N CYS A 152 -2.60 26.35 -5.43
CA CYS A 152 -1.56 27.30 -5.12
C CYS A 152 -0.36 26.54 -4.56
N ILE A 153 0.84 26.84 -5.06
CA ILE A 153 2.09 26.29 -4.53
C ILE A 153 2.99 27.42 -4.03
N THR A 154 3.53 27.19 -2.84
CA THR A 154 4.50 28.09 -2.20
C THR A 154 5.84 27.35 -2.03
N ASP A 155 6.83 28.02 -1.49
CA ASP A 155 8.12 27.45 -1.12
C ASP A 155 8.01 26.30 -0.07
N ALA A 156 6.94 26.28 0.72
CA ALA A 156 6.76 25.31 1.80
C ALA A 156 5.57 24.34 1.59
N ASN A 157 4.53 24.75 0.87
CA ASN A 157 3.24 24.05 0.87
C ASN A 157 2.57 24.03 -0.50
N LEU A 158 1.86 22.94 -0.77
CA LEU A 158 0.85 22.80 -1.83
C LEU A 158 -0.54 22.97 -1.22
N TYR A 159 -1.34 23.87 -1.79
CA TYR A 159 -2.69 24.17 -1.36
C TYR A 159 -3.69 23.87 -2.47
N PHE A 160 -4.87 23.37 -2.09
CA PHE A 160 -6.05 23.33 -2.95
C PHE A 160 -7.24 23.94 -2.22
N GLN A 161 -7.83 24.97 -2.80
CA GLN A 161 -9.02 25.65 -2.28
C GLN A 161 -10.23 25.30 -3.13
N PRO A 162 -11.08 24.35 -2.71
CA PRO A 162 -12.28 24.02 -3.46
C PRO A 162 -13.30 25.17 -3.42
N LEU A 163 -13.95 25.46 -4.55
CA LEU A 163 -14.94 26.53 -4.67
C LEU A 163 -16.18 26.31 -3.74
N ASN A 164 -16.48 25.05 -3.44
CA ASN A 164 -17.61 24.68 -2.58
C ASN A 164 -17.20 24.47 -1.10
N GLY A 165 -15.93 24.62 -0.76
CA GLY A 165 -15.39 24.40 0.58
C GLY A 165 -15.43 22.95 1.07
N TYR A 166 -15.63 21.96 0.17
CA TYR A 166 -15.69 20.53 0.50
C TYR A 166 -14.49 19.78 -0.11
N PRO A 167 -13.89 18.79 0.57
CA PRO A 167 -14.20 18.26 1.93
C PRO A 167 -13.75 19.18 3.06
N LYS A 168 -12.83 20.08 2.78
CA LYS A 168 -12.31 21.09 3.71
C LYS A 168 -12.26 22.44 3.01
N PRO A 169 -12.31 23.57 3.73
CA PRO A 169 -12.18 24.91 3.13
C PRO A 169 -10.89 25.10 2.33
N VAL A 170 -9.81 24.47 2.75
CA VAL A 170 -8.53 24.36 2.03
C VAL A 170 -7.90 23.02 2.38
N VAL A 171 -7.48 22.29 1.38
CA VAL A 171 -6.58 21.13 1.51
C VAL A 171 -5.15 21.67 1.46
N HIS A 172 -4.31 21.19 2.34
CA HIS A 172 -2.95 21.68 2.50
C HIS A 172 -2.00 20.48 2.67
N ILE A 173 -0.91 20.47 1.93
CA ILE A 173 0.13 19.47 1.93
C ILE A 173 1.47 20.15 2.09
N MET A 174 2.22 19.82 3.14
CA MET A 174 3.58 20.29 3.33
C MET A 174 4.51 19.62 2.32
N MET A 175 5.33 20.41 1.61
CA MET A 175 6.19 19.90 0.55
C MET A 175 7.17 18.82 1.03
N HIS A 176 7.70 18.92 2.24
CA HIS A 176 8.60 17.92 2.81
C HIS A 176 7.92 16.57 3.11
N ASN A 177 6.58 16.53 3.17
CA ASN A 177 5.83 15.29 3.33
C ASN A 177 5.57 14.58 2.01
N VAL A 178 5.74 15.26 0.87
CA VAL A 178 5.53 14.65 -0.43
C VAL A 178 6.57 13.57 -0.66
N ARG A 179 6.12 12.36 -0.99
CA ARG A 179 6.96 11.18 -1.25
C ARG A 179 7.03 10.83 -2.73
N ARG A 180 5.89 10.91 -3.42
CA ARG A 180 5.79 10.56 -4.84
C ARG A 180 4.77 11.45 -5.53
N ILE A 181 4.98 11.66 -6.83
CA ILE A 181 4.05 12.36 -7.70
C ILE A 181 3.94 11.60 -9.02
N TYR A 182 2.72 11.53 -9.56
CA TYR A 182 2.48 10.89 -10.84
C TYR A 182 1.67 11.80 -11.76
N LYS A 183 2.12 11.96 -13.01
CA LYS A 183 1.29 12.50 -14.08
C LYS A 183 0.24 11.46 -14.44
N ARG A 184 -1.03 11.88 -14.54
CA ARG A 184 -2.17 11.00 -14.80
C ARG A 184 -2.92 11.44 -16.05
N ARG A 185 -3.60 10.49 -16.67
CA ARG A 185 -4.65 10.79 -17.64
C ARG A 185 -5.99 10.78 -16.89
N HIS A 186 -6.85 11.73 -17.21
CA HIS A 186 -8.23 11.74 -16.76
C HIS A 186 -9.16 11.84 -17.97
N GLY A 187 -10.11 10.91 -18.13
CA GLY A 187 -10.94 10.82 -19.34
C GLY A 187 -10.11 10.67 -20.63
N LEU A 188 -9.05 9.86 -20.58
CA LEU A 188 -8.04 9.65 -21.65
C LEU A 188 -7.18 10.89 -22.00
N MET A 189 -7.38 12.04 -21.32
CA MET A 189 -6.62 13.27 -21.55
C MET A 189 -5.48 13.39 -20.53
N PRO A 190 -4.27 13.85 -20.95
CA PRO A 190 -3.09 13.97 -20.07
C PRO A 190 -3.16 15.22 -19.18
N LEU A 191 -4.17 15.29 -18.30
CA LEU A 191 -4.48 16.48 -17.49
C LEU A 191 -4.35 16.27 -15.98
N GLY A 192 -4.07 15.04 -15.53
CA GLY A 192 -4.03 14.69 -14.12
C GLY A 192 -2.64 14.82 -13.47
N LEU A 193 -2.61 15.13 -12.19
CA LEU A 193 -1.45 15.06 -11.30
C LEU A 193 -1.90 14.50 -9.96
N GLU A 194 -1.21 13.49 -9.48
CA GLU A 194 -1.51 12.85 -8.21
C GLU A 194 -0.30 12.93 -7.27
N VAL A 195 -0.56 13.24 -5.99
CA VAL A 195 0.47 13.49 -4.97
C VAL A 195 0.27 12.55 -3.79
N PHE A 196 1.34 11.88 -3.40
CA PHE A 196 1.40 10.94 -2.29
C PHE A 196 2.33 11.44 -1.19
N CYS A 197 1.85 11.48 0.04
CA CYS A 197 2.61 11.91 1.23
C CYS A 197 2.90 10.77 2.18
N THR A 198 2.20 9.66 2.04
CA THR A 198 2.38 8.46 2.86
C THR A 198 3.16 7.39 2.10
N GLU A 199 3.62 6.37 2.82
CA GLU A 199 4.21 5.17 2.22
C GLU A 199 3.16 4.25 1.59
N ASN A 200 1.87 4.51 1.84
CA ASN A 200 0.78 3.80 1.18
C ASN A 200 0.75 4.14 -0.32
N ASP A 201 1.06 3.17 -1.15
CA ASP A 201 1.12 3.30 -2.60
C ASP A 201 -0.25 3.21 -3.27
N LEU A 202 -1.29 2.79 -2.55
CA LEU A 202 -2.61 2.58 -3.11
C LEU A 202 -3.41 3.88 -3.21
N CYS A 203 -3.49 4.66 -2.12
CA CYS A 203 -4.32 5.87 -2.05
C CYS A 203 -3.46 7.12 -1.94
N SER A 204 -3.68 8.06 -2.84
CA SER A 204 -3.02 9.38 -2.81
C SER A 204 -3.70 10.34 -1.85
N ASP A 205 -2.94 11.37 -1.43
CA ASP A 205 -3.46 12.45 -0.57
C ASP A 205 -4.27 13.46 -1.37
N ILE A 206 -3.92 13.69 -2.64
CA ILE A 206 -4.69 14.53 -3.56
C ILE A 206 -4.47 14.11 -5.01
N TYR A 207 -5.57 14.11 -5.78
CA TYR A 207 -5.56 13.96 -7.23
C TYR A 207 -6.17 15.21 -7.87
N LEU A 208 -5.38 15.93 -8.67
CA LEU A 208 -5.74 17.16 -9.34
C LEU A 208 -5.88 16.94 -10.84
N LYS A 209 -6.96 17.46 -11.44
CA LYS A 209 -7.18 17.53 -12.89
C LYS A 209 -7.13 18.98 -13.32
N PHE A 210 -6.26 19.29 -14.24
CA PHE A 210 -6.06 20.64 -14.80
C PHE A 210 -6.90 20.85 -16.05
N TYR A 211 -7.13 22.12 -16.39
CA TYR A 211 -7.83 22.48 -17.63
C TYR A 211 -6.91 22.47 -18.85
N ASN A 212 -5.61 22.55 -18.65
CA ASN A 212 -4.59 22.40 -19.66
C ASN A 212 -3.38 21.62 -19.14
N SER A 213 -2.61 21.03 -20.04
CA SER A 213 -1.42 20.25 -19.69
C SER A 213 -0.23 21.10 -19.27
N GLN A 214 -0.20 22.37 -19.63
CA GLN A 214 0.90 23.28 -19.30
C GLN A 214 0.94 23.56 -17.78
N ASP A 215 -0.19 23.96 -17.20
CA ASP A 215 -0.30 24.20 -15.74
C ASP A 215 0.03 22.94 -14.94
N ARG A 216 -0.47 21.76 -15.41
CA ARG A 216 -0.12 20.47 -14.82
C ARG A 216 1.39 20.22 -14.84
N ASP A 217 2.04 20.47 -15.99
CA ASP A 217 3.46 20.21 -16.17
C ASP A 217 4.31 21.21 -15.37
N GLU A 218 3.92 22.47 -15.29
CA GLU A 218 4.59 23.48 -14.49
C GLU A 218 4.57 23.10 -13.00
N LEU A 219 3.41 22.70 -12.46
CA LEU A 219 3.32 22.24 -11.08
C LEU A 219 4.12 20.95 -10.83
N TYR A 220 4.06 20.00 -11.78
CA TYR A 220 4.83 18.77 -11.70
C TYR A 220 6.33 19.06 -11.61
N PHE A 221 6.87 19.88 -12.51
CA PHE A 221 8.29 20.19 -12.53
C PHE A 221 8.73 20.96 -11.28
N TYR A 222 7.89 21.86 -10.77
CA TYR A 222 8.20 22.57 -9.52
C TYR A 222 8.34 21.58 -8.36
N ILE A 223 7.36 20.67 -8.19
CA ILE A 223 7.40 19.66 -7.12
C ILE A 223 8.56 18.69 -7.37
N ALA A 224 8.77 18.23 -8.60
CA ALA A 224 9.85 17.31 -8.95
C ALA A 224 11.23 17.90 -8.62
N THR A 225 11.46 19.16 -8.98
CA THR A 225 12.73 19.86 -8.65
C THR A 225 12.94 19.97 -7.14
N TYR A 226 11.88 20.23 -6.38
CA TYR A 226 11.96 20.20 -4.91
C TYR A 226 12.32 18.81 -4.39
N LEU A 227 11.83 17.74 -5.04
CA LEU A 227 12.03 16.34 -4.66
C LEU A 227 13.32 15.72 -5.19
N GLU A 228 13.98 16.32 -6.22
CA GLU A 228 15.22 15.77 -6.84
C GLU A 228 16.33 15.47 -5.82
N ASN A 229 16.33 16.14 -4.69
CA ASN A 229 17.23 15.85 -3.58
C ASN A 229 16.76 14.69 -2.66
N HIS A 230 15.52 14.17 -2.85
CA HIS A 230 14.92 13.22 -1.93
C HIS A 230 14.31 11.97 -2.58
N ILE A 231 14.05 11.95 -3.89
CA ILE A 231 13.37 10.85 -4.58
C ILE A 231 14.09 10.51 -5.90
N THR A 232 14.49 9.25 -6.03
CA THR A 232 14.86 8.66 -7.33
C THR A 232 13.58 8.26 -8.05
N GLU A 233 13.29 8.87 -9.19
CA GLU A 233 12.18 8.46 -10.06
C GLU A 233 12.43 7.02 -10.53
N GLN A 234 11.61 6.10 -10.05
CA GLN A 234 11.73 4.68 -10.44
C GLN A 234 10.89 4.42 -11.69
N THR A 235 11.52 3.85 -12.71
CA THR A 235 10.86 3.49 -13.96
C THR A 235 10.22 2.11 -13.87
N ALA A 236 9.36 1.77 -14.85
CA ALA A 236 8.77 0.45 -14.95
C ALA A 236 9.83 -0.66 -15.04
N GLU A 237 10.94 -0.40 -15.74
CA GLU A 237 12.08 -1.30 -15.86
C GLU A 237 12.80 -1.50 -14.52
N SER A 238 12.94 -0.44 -13.72
CA SER A 238 13.55 -0.53 -12.39
C SER A 238 12.74 -1.42 -11.46
N TYR A 239 11.42 -1.24 -11.40
CA TYR A 239 10.53 -2.11 -10.61
C TYR A 239 10.50 -3.54 -11.16
N MET A 240 10.52 -3.72 -12.48
CA MET A 240 10.60 -5.03 -13.13
C MET A 240 11.86 -5.79 -12.70
N LEU A 241 13.03 -5.14 -12.67
CA LEU A 241 14.27 -5.76 -12.21
C LEU A 241 14.22 -6.12 -10.72
N GLN A 242 13.65 -5.26 -9.88
CA GLN A 242 13.48 -5.55 -8.45
C GLN A 242 12.55 -6.75 -8.23
N TRP A 243 11.42 -6.80 -8.96
CA TRP A 243 10.50 -7.93 -8.91
C TRP A 243 11.14 -9.21 -9.44
N GLN A 244 11.85 -9.14 -10.57
CA GLN A 244 12.54 -10.28 -11.18
C GLN A 244 13.54 -10.91 -10.22
N ARG A 245 14.25 -10.09 -9.45
CA ARG A 245 15.22 -10.51 -8.43
C ARG A 245 14.61 -10.90 -7.08
N GLY A 246 13.30 -10.76 -6.92
CA GLY A 246 12.60 -11.07 -5.67
C GLY A 246 12.72 -10.03 -4.56
N HIS A 247 13.17 -8.81 -4.87
CA HIS A 247 13.31 -7.73 -3.88
C HIS A 247 11.97 -7.12 -3.50
N ILE A 248 10.97 -7.21 -4.36
CA ILE A 248 9.59 -6.80 -4.09
C ILE A 248 8.63 -7.96 -4.33
N SER A 249 7.52 -7.97 -3.59
CA SER A 249 6.47 -8.99 -3.71
C SER A 249 5.69 -8.86 -5.01
N ASN A 250 4.88 -9.85 -5.36
CA ASN A 250 3.96 -9.77 -6.50
C ASN A 250 2.94 -8.66 -6.29
N TYR A 251 2.39 -8.52 -5.07
CA TYR A 251 1.46 -7.45 -4.71
C TYR A 251 2.08 -6.06 -4.90
N GLN A 252 3.25 -5.81 -4.31
CA GLN A 252 3.95 -4.53 -4.44
C GLN A 252 4.25 -4.20 -5.90
N TYR A 253 4.70 -5.19 -6.67
CA TYR A 253 4.99 -4.99 -8.07
C TYR A 253 3.75 -4.61 -8.88
N LEU A 254 2.63 -5.31 -8.70
CA LEU A 254 1.36 -4.98 -9.35
C LEU A 254 0.88 -3.58 -8.97
N LEU A 255 1.05 -3.18 -7.72
CA LEU A 255 0.69 -1.85 -7.24
C LEU A 255 1.52 -0.75 -7.93
N HIS A 256 2.84 -0.96 -8.04
CA HIS A 256 3.70 -0.03 -8.77
C HIS A 256 3.36 0.05 -10.27
N LEU A 257 3.07 -1.08 -10.92
CA LEU A 257 2.63 -1.08 -12.31
C LEU A 257 1.31 -0.32 -12.50
N ASN A 258 0.33 -0.51 -11.61
CA ASN A 258 -0.92 0.24 -11.62
C ASN A 258 -0.64 1.75 -11.51
N ASN A 259 0.21 2.16 -10.56
CA ASN A 259 0.58 3.56 -10.40
C ASN A 259 1.24 4.16 -11.66
N LEU A 260 2.17 3.45 -12.28
CA LEU A 260 2.83 3.91 -13.52
C LEU A 260 1.91 3.90 -14.72
N ALA A 261 0.86 3.06 -14.71
CA ALA A 261 -0.13 2.93 -15.78
C ALA A 261 -1.36 3.83 -15.61
N ASP A 262 -1.25 4.93 -14.87
CA ASP A 262 -2.27 5.94 -14.63
C ASP A 262 -3.49 5.47 -13.81
N ARG A 263 -3.38 4.37 -13.06
CA ARG A 263 -4.47 3.89 -12.19
C ARG A 263 -4.46 4.64 -10.85
N SER A 264 -5.64 4.93 -10.32
CA SER A 264 -5.83 5.66 -9.06
C SER A 264 -7.13 5.22 -8.36
N CYS A 265 -7.10 5.09 -7.03
CA CYS A 265 -8.31 4.86 -6.24
C CYS A 265 -9.27 6.06 -6.23
N ASN A 266 -8.80 7.23 -6.63
CA ASN A 266 -9.62 8.43 -6.74
C ASN A 266 -10.39 8.54 -8.06
N ASP A 267 -10.14 7.64 -9.04
CA ASP A 267 -10.84 7.60 -10.31
C ASP A 267 -11.40 6.20 -10.59
N LEU A 268 -12.70 6.02 -10.44
CA LEU A 268 -13.36 4.73 -10.68
C LEU A 268 -13.24 4.23 -12.12
N SER A 269 -13.02 5.12 -13.10
CA SER A 269 -12.79 4.75 -14.49
C SER A 269 -11.39 4.20 -14.75
N GLN A 270 -10.48 4.44 -13.81
CA GLN A 270 -9.07 4.02 -13.82
C GLN A 270 -8.66 3.39 -12.48
N TYR A 271 -9.56 2.71 -11.81
CA TYR A 271 -9.26 2.04 -10.55
C TYR A 271 -8.18 0.97 -10.73
N PRO A 272 -7.27 0.76 -9.76
CA PRO A 272 -6.23 -0.26 -9.85
C PRO A 272 -6.82 -1.65 -10.13
N VAL A 273 -6.17 -2.41 -11.00
CA VAL A 273 -6.64 -3.73 -11.42
C VAL A 273 -5.68 -4.81 -10.95
N PHE A 274 -6.24 -5.87 -10.37
CA PHE A 274 -5.52 -7.04 -9.88
C PHE A 274 -6.12 -8.32 -10.48
N PRO A 275 -5.32 -9.36 -10.72
CA PRO A 275 -5.80 -10.58 -11.33
C PRO A 275 -6.67 -11.43 -10.39
N TRP A 276 -7.64 -12.15 -10.91
CA TRP A 276 -8.08 -13.38 -10.26
C TRP A 276 -6.90 -14.36 -10.26
N ILE A 277 -6.55 -14.91 -9.11
CA ILE A 277 -5.44 -15.88 -8.99
C ILE A 277 -5.99 -17.29 -8.79
N ILE A 278 -6.90 -17.44 -7.85
CA ILE A 278 -7.52 -18.73 -7.54
C ILE A 278 -8.61 -19.02 -8.57
N ALA A 279 -8.69 -20.26 -9.02
CA ALA A 279 -9.75 -20.80 -9.86
C ALA A 279 -10.64 -21.80 -9.12
N ASP A 280 -10.16 -22.41 -8.04
CA ASP A 280 -10.90 -23.36 -7.23
C ASP A 280 -11.60 -22.70 -6.06
N TYR A 281 -12.89 -22.43 -6.24
CA TYR A 281 -13.80 -21.93 -5.21
C TYR A 281 -14.81 -22.98 -4.75
N SER A 282 -14.61 -24.25 -5.13
CA SER A 282 -15.54 -25.35 -4.88
C SER A 282 -15.05 -26.42 -3.92
N SER A 283 -13.75 -26.57 -3.79
CA SER A 283 -13.14 -27.55 -2.88
C SER A 283 -13.34 -27.17 -1.42
N SER A 284 -13.27 -28.15 -0.53
CA SER A 284 -13.34 -27.93 0.93
C SER A 284 -12.04 -27.40 1.51
N GLU A 285 -10.92 -27.64 0.84
CA GLU A 285 -9.58 -27.18 1.22
C GLU A 285 -8.88 -26.55 0.02
N LEU A 286 -8.13 -25.47 0.26
CA LEU A 286 -7.34 -24.79 -0.75
C LEU A 286 -5.92 -25.34 -0.75
N ASP A 287 -5.54 -26.05 -1.82
CA ASP A 287 -4.19 -26.58 -1.98
C ASP A 287 -3.39 -25.76 -3.00
N LEU A 288 -2.54 -24.88 -2.51
CA LEU A 288 -1.70 -24.00 -3.34
C LEU A 288 -0.49 -24.74 -3.98
N THR A 289 -0.33 -26.02 -3.76
CA THR A 289 0.72 -26.82 -4.42
C THR A 289 0.27 -27.36 -5.77
N LYS A 290 -1.04 -27.35 -6.03
CA LYS A 290 -1.63 -27.87 -7.28
C LYS A 290 -1.80 -26.78 -8.32
N PRO A 291 -1.27 -26.95 -9.55
CA PRO A 291 -1.48 -26.00 -10.64
C PRO A 291 -2.96 -25.73 -10.97
N GLU A 292 -3.82 -26.74 -10.79
CA GLU A 292 -5.25 -26.67 -11.10
C GLU A 292 -6.02 -25.72 -10.16
N THR A 293 -5.43 -25.39 -9.02
CA THR A 293 -5.98 -24.41 -8.07
C THR A 293 -5.93 -22.99 -8.65
N PHE A 294 -5.01 -22.75 -9.60
CA PHE A 294 -4.75 -21.43 -10.14
C PHE A 294 -5.41 -21.21 -11.50
N ARG A 295 -5.75 -19.95 -11.75
CA ARG A 295 -6.21 -19.49 -13.05
C ARG A 295 -5.07 -19.52 -14.09
N ASP A 296 -5.39 -19.80 -15.34
CA ASP A 296 -4.50 -19.59 -16.49
C ASP A 296 -4.29 -18.06 -16.71
N LEU A 297 -3.15 -17.54 -16.24
CA LEU A 297 -2.81 -16.13 -16.32
C LEU A 297 -2.39 -15.68 -17.74
N SER A 298 -2.17 -16.60 -18.65
CA SER A 298 -1.84 -16.29 -20.05
C SER A 298 -3.06 -15.81 -20.87
N LYS A 299 -4.27 -15.94 -20.30
CA LYS A 299 -5.53 -15.61 -20.97
C LYS A 299 -6.31 -14.55 -20.23
N PRO A 300 -6.96 -13.63 -20.93
CA PRO A 300 -7.94 -12.73 -20.32
C PRO A 300 -9.13 -13.53 -19.77
N VAL A 301 -9.80 -12.99 -18.75
CA VAL A 301 -10.94 -13.67 -18.08
C VAL A 301 -11.99 -14.13 -19.08
N GLY A 302 -12.31 -13.28 -20.08
CA GLY A 302 -13.30 -13.61 -21.10
C GLY A 302 -12.92 -14.74 -22.06
N ALA A 303 -11.63 -15.15 -22.07
CA ALA A 303 -11.12 -16.22 -22.95
C ALA A 303 -10.79 -17.53 -22.20
N LEU A 304 -11.04 -17.60 -20.89
CA LEU A 304 -10.78 -18.81 -20.10
C LEU A 304 -11.74 -19.96 -20.48
N ASN A 305 -13.01 -19.68 -20.67
CA ASN A 305 -14.00 -20.65 -21.10
C ASN A 305 -14.03 -20.76 -22.64
N LYS A 306 -13.77 -21.96 -23.16
CA LYS A 306 -13.68 -22.22 -24.61
C LYS A 306 -14.98 -21.91 -25.35
N GLU A 307 -16.13 -22.33 -24.82
CA GLU A 307 -17.43 -22.11 -25.50
C GLU A 307 -17.78 -20.61 -25.52
N ARG A 308 -17.46 -19.90 -24.45
CA ARG A 308 -17.63 -18.46 -24.41
C ARG A 308 -16.72 -17.76 -25.42
N LEU A 309 -15.47 -18.16 -25.50
CA LEU A 309 -14.51 -17.62 -26.45
C LEU A 309 -14.98 -17.81 -27.89
N GLU A 310 -15.50 -18.98 -28.26
CA GLU A 310 -16.04 -19.23 -29.60
C GLU A 310 -17.19 -18.29 -29.94
N ARG A 311 -18.12 -18.04 -28.98
CA ARG A 311 -19.20 -17.05 -29.15
C ARG A 311 -18.65 -15.63 -29.37
N LEU A 312 -17.64 -15.25 -28.60
CA LEU A 312 -17.01 -13.93 -28.73
C LEU A 312 -16.29 -13.77 -30.06
N LEU A 313 -15.57 -14.79 -30.50
CA LEU A 313 -14.87 -14.79 -31.80
C LEU A 313 -15.85 -14.76 -32.98
N THR A 314 -16.96 -15.47 -32.90
CA THR A 314 -18.01 -15.41 -33.94
C THR A 314 -18.59 -14.00 -34.04
N ARG A 315 -18.97 -13.39 -32.90
CA ARG A 315 -19.42 -11.99 -32.86
C ARG A 315 -18.37 -11.02 -33.39
N TYR A 316 -17.10 -11.18 -32.99
CA TYR A 316 -16.00 -10.33 -33.45
C TYR A 316 -15.81 -10.39 -34.98
N ARG A 317 -15.96 -11.58 -35.63
CA ARG A 317 -15.83 -11.73 -37.08
C ARG A 317 -16.98 -11.03 -37.82
N GLU A 318 -18.20 -11.13 -37.32
CA GLU A 318 -19.41 -10.58 -37.92
C GLU A 318 -19.60 -9.08 -37.66
N MET A 319 -18.93 -8.53 -36.66
CA MET A 319 -19.06 -7.11 -36.28
C MET A 319 -18.44 -6.19 -37.32
N PRO A 320 -19.13 -5.09 -37.73
CA PRO A 320 -18.50 -4.04 -38.52
C PRO A 320 -17.41 -3.30 -37.76
N GLU A 321 -16.51 -2.61 -38.46
CA GLU A 321 -15.51 -1.75 -37.83
C GLU A 321 -16.16 -0.56 -37.09
N PRO A 322 -15.64 -0.19 -35.93
CA PRO A 322 -14.51 -0.78 -35.20
C PRO A 322 -14.87 -2.08 -34.46
N LYS A 323 -14.07 -3.12 -34.67
CA LYS A 323 -14.28 -4.42 -34.01
C LYS A 323 -13.72 -4.49 -32.60
N PHE A 324 -14.46 -5.11 -31.70
CA PHE A 324 -14.01 -5.36 -30.33
C PHE A 324 -14.63 -6.66 -29.77
N MET A 325 -13.94 -7.24 -28.79
CA MET A 325 -14.43 -8.44 -28.08
C MET A 325 -15.19 -8.07 -26.81
N TYR A 326 -14.75 -7.04 -26.11
CA TYR A 326 -15.28 -6.59 -24.82
C TYR A 326 -15.78 -5.16 -24.91
N GLY A 327 -17.03 -4.90 -24.45
CA GLY A 327 -17.68 -3.59 -24.52
C GLY A 327 -17.18 -2.57 -23.48
N SER A 328 -16.52 -3.05 -22.43
CA SER A 328 -15.87 -2.23 -21.40
C SER A 328 -14.52 -2.84 -21.03
N HIS A 329 -13.71 -2.11 -20.28
CA HIS A 329 -12.46 -2.65 -19.71
C HIS A 329 -12.76 -3.63 -18.56
N TYR A 330 -11.79 -4.46 -18.16
CA TYR A 330 -11.86 -5.39 -17.01
C TYR A 330 -12.13 -4.69 -15.68
N SER A 331 -11.76 -3.43 -15.57
CA SER A 331 -12.03 -2.54 -14.44
C SER A 331 -12.81 -1.34 -14.98
N SER A 332 -14.04 -1.16 -14.53
CA SER A 332 -14.92 -0.05 -14.86
C SER A 332 -15.64 0.39 -13.59
N PRO A 333 -16.24 1.59 -13.53
CA PRO A 333 -16.94 2.05 -12.34
C PRO A 333 -17.99 1.05 -11.83
N GLY A 334 -18.73 0.43 -12.75
CA GLY A 334 -19.73 -0.59 -12.39
C GLY A 334 -19.11 -1.83 -11.76
N TYR A 335 -17.96 -2.30 -12.23
CA TYR A 335 -17.26 -3.47 -11.70
C TYR A 335 -16.59 -3.18 -10.35
N VAL A 336 -16.00 -2.00 -10.20
CA VAL A 336 -15.38 -1.58 -8.93
C VAL A 336 -16.45 -1.44 -7.85
N LEU A 337 -17.51 -0.70 -8.14
CA LEU A 337 -18.61 -0.46 -7.19
C LEU A 337 -19.42 -1.72 -6.89
N PHE A 338 -19.44 -2.70 -7.80
CA PHE A 338 -20.00 -4.02 -7.52
C PHE A 338 -19.32 -4.65 -6.29
N TYR A 339 -17.99 -4.62 -6.23
CA TYR A 339 -17.23 -5.13 -5.08
C TYR A 339 -17.38 -4.26 -3.83
N LEU A 340 -17.36 -2.93 -3.99
CA LEU A 340 -17.35 -1.97 -2.89
C LEU A 340 -18.73 -1.56 -2.38
N VAL A 341 -19.81 -2.20 -2.82
CA VAL A 341 -21.19 -1.83 -2.49
C VAL A 341 -21.47 -1.76 -0.98
N ARG A 342 -20.73 -2.51 -0.16
CA ARG A 342 -20.93 -2.57 1.30
C ARG A 342 -20.16 -1.49 2.05
N VAL A 343 -19.05 -1.01 1.52
CA VAL A 343 -18.20 0.02 2.14
C VAL A 343 -18.42 1.40 1.56
N ALA A 344 -18.82 1.49 0.29
CA ALA A 344 -19.13 2.74 -0.40
C ALA A 344 -20.52 2.70 -1.09
N PRO A 345 -21.60 2.44 -0.34
CA PRO A 345 -22.95 2.28 -0.90
C PRO A 345 -23.45 3.53 -1.61
N GLU A 346 -23.04 4.72 -1.18
CA GLU A 346 -23.41 6.00 -1.79
C GLU A 346 -22.91 6.11 -3.23
N TYR A 347 -21.80 5.50 -3.56
CA TYR A 347 -21.25 5.50 -4.92
C TYR A 347 -22.10 4.61 -5.84
N MET A 348 -22.47 3.43 -5.38
CA MET A 348 -23.40 2.56 -6.11
C MET A 348 -24.78 3.20 -6.27
N LEU A 349 -25.30 3.84 -5.22
CA LEU A 349 -26.57 4.55 -5.30
C LEU A 349 -26.52 5.73 -6.29
N CYS A 350 -25.39 6.43 -6.37
CA CYS A 350 -25.18 7.48 -7.36
C CYS A 350 -25.19 6.92 -8.79
N LEU A 351 -24.47 5.83 -9.04
CA LEU A 351 -24.41 5.15 -10.33
C LEU A 351 -25.78 4.60 -10.75
N GLN A 352 -26.55 4.05 -9.83
CA GLN A 352 -27.82 3.37 -10.05
C GLN A 352 -29.06 4.27 -9.80
N ASN A 353 -28.92 5.60 -9.91
CA ASN A 353 -30.04 6.55 -9.74
C ASN A 353 -30.78 6.44 -8.41
N GLY A 354 -30.04 6.23 -7.31
CA GLY A 354 -30.57 6.22 -5.95
C GLY A 354 -31.18 4.90 -5.48
N LYS A 355 -30.92 3.80 -6.20
CA LYS A 355 -31.36 2.45 -5.82
C LYS A 355 -30.20 1.46 -5.95
N PHE A 356 -30.16 0.45 -5.10
CA PHE A 356 -29.30 -0.70 -5.32
C PHE A 356 -29.80 -1.52 -6.51
N ASP A 357 -28.88 -2.22 -7.17
CA ASP A 357 -29.21 -3.14 -8.24
C ASP A 357 -30.04 -4.33 -7.71
N HIS A 358 -30.61 -5.12 -8.62
CA HIS A 358 -31.35 -6.32 -8.28
C HIS A 358 -30.47 -7.27 -7.45
N ALA A 359 -31.04 -7.85 -6.39
CA ALA A 359 -30.32 -8.68 -5.43
C ALA A 359 -29.49 -9.82 -6.05
N ASP A 360 -30.00 -10.44 -7.15
CA ASP A 360 -29.29 -11.50 -7.87
C ASP A 360 -28.07 -11.00 -8.66
N ARG A 361 -27.95 -9.69 -8.90
CA ARG A 361 -26.80 -9.06 -9.56
C ARG A 361 -25.87 -8.33 -8.61
N THR A 362 -26.21 -8.29 -7.33
CA THR A 362 -25.38 -7.69 -6.29
C THR A 362 -24.29 -8.67 -5.88
N PHE A 363 -23.14 -8.15 -5.42
CA PHE A 363 -22.03 -8.97 -4.92
C PHE A 363 -22.47 -9.77 -3.69
N ASN A 364 -22.72 -11.05 -3.86
CA ASN A 364 -23.30 -11.93 -2.84
C ASN A 364 -22.46 -13.18 -2.54
N SER A 365 -21.60 -13.63 -3.46
CA SER A 365 -20.78 -14.84 -3.30
C SER A 365 -19.52 -14.72 -4.17
N ILE A 366 -18.38 -15.13 -3.62
CA ILE A 366 -17.10 -15.19 -4.36
C ILE A 366 -17.19 -16.25 -5.46
N ALA A 367 -17.62 -17.47 -5.12
CA ALA A 367 -17.70 -18.59 -6.05
C ALA A 367 -18.67 -18.30 -7.21
N GLU A 368 -19.85 -17.69 -6.93
CA GLU A 368 -20.81 -17.31 -7.95
C GLU A 368 -20.27 -16.19 -8.84
N THR A 369 -19.57 -15.22 -8.27
CA THR A 369 -18.95 -14.14 -9.04
C THR A 369 -17.90 -14.69 -10.00
N TRP A 370 -17.03 -15.57 -9.53
CA TRP A 370 -16.07 -16.25 -10.40
C TRP A 370 -16.74 -17.04 -11.53
N LYS A 371 -17.76 -17.83 -11.20
CA LYS A 371 -18.54 -18.58 -12.21
C LYS A 371 -19.16 -17.65 -13.25
N ASN A 372 -19.73 -16.51 -12.83
CA ASN A 372 -20.29 -15.52 -13.75
C ASN A 372 -19.22 -14.90 -14.65
N CYS A 373 -18.00 -14.70 -14.13
CA CYS A 373 -16.86 -14.25 -14.91
C CYS A 373 -16.37 -15.30 -15.94
N LEU A 374 -16.59 -16.59 -15.70
CA LEU A 374 -16.25 -17.67 -16.64
C LEU A 374 -17.34 -17.90 -17.69
N ASP A 375 -18.60 -18.00 -17.27
CA ASP A 375 -19.71 -18.51 -18.10
C ASP A 375 -20.66 -17.39 -18.57
N GLY A 376 -20.70 -16.28 -17.83
CA GLY A 376 -21.62 -15.16 -18.11
C GLY A 376 -21.42 -14.53 -19.48
N ALA A 377 -22.50 -14.01 -20.06
CA ALA A 377 -22.44 -13.44 -21.41
C ALA A 377 -21.64 -12.13 -21.47
N THR A 378 -21.69 -11.33 -20.41
CA THR A 378 -21.16 -9.95 -20.37
C THR A 378 -20.21 -9.66 -19.20
N ASP A 379 -20.08 -10.58 -18.26
CA ASP A 379 -19.25 -10.38 -17.07
C ASP A 379 -17.84 -10.94 -17.29
N PHE A 380 -16.84 -10.10 -17.17
CA PHE A 380 -15.41 -10.45 -17.35
C PHE A 380 -14.50 -9.56 -16.49
N LYS A 381 -15.01 -9.10 -15.33
CA LYS A 381 -14.28 -8.25 -14.42
C LYS A 381 -13.07 -8.94 -13.79
N GLU A 382 -11.99 -8.20 -13.64
CA GLU A 382 -10.87 -8.56 -12.80
C GLU A 382 -11.13 -8.13 -11.33
N LEU A 383 -10.19 -8.41 -10.45
CA LEU A 383 -10.27 -8.02 -9.04
C LEU A 383 -9.75 -6.60 -8.81
N ILE A 384 -10.00 -6.12 -7.62
CA ILE A 384 -9.50 -4.85 -7.07
C ILE A 384 -8.45 -5.15 -5.98
N PRO A 385 -7.58 -4.18 -5.60
CA PRO A 385 -6.51 -4.40 -4.62
C PRO A 385 -6.99 -4.94 -3.28
N GLU A 386 -8.18 -4.55 -2.84
CA GLU A 386 -8.77 -4.90 -1.54
C GLU A 386 -8.88 -6.42 -1.32
N PHE A 387 -8.91 -7.22 -2.39
CA PHE A 387 -8.84 -8.69 -2.28
C PHE A 387 -7.49 -9.22 -1.80
N TYR A 388 -6.46 -8.36 -1.79
CA TYR A 388 -5.09 -8.69 -1.41
C TYR A 388 -4.56 -7.79 -0.29
N GLU A 389 -5.45 -7.06 0.38
CA GLU A 389 -5.17 -6.24 1.55
C GLU A 389 -5.73 -6.88 2.83
N ASN A 390 -5.48 -6.24 3.98
CA ASN A 390 -5.90 -6.78 5.28
C ASN A 390 -7.29 -6.31 5.73
N ASP A 391 -7.97 -5.44 4.97
CA ASP A 391 -9.31 -4.93 5.30
C ASP A 391 -10.40 -5.73 4.62
N SER A 392 -11.03 -6.63 5.35
CA SER A 392 -12.14 -7.47 4.89
C SER A 392 -13.52 -6.79 4.94
N SER A 393 -13.60 -5.51 5.26
CA SER A 393 -14.87 -4.78 5.48
C SER A 393 -15.81 -4.80 4.26
N PHE A 394 -15.28 -4.86 3.03
CA PHE A 394 -16.09 -4.93 1.81
C PHE A 394 -16.84 -6.27 1.62
N LEU A 395 -16.45 -7.31 2.34
CA LEU A 395 -17.13 -8.61 2.37
C LEU A 395 -18.26 -8.66 3.41
N VAL A 396 -18.26 -7.74 4.37
CA VAL A 396 -19.15 -7.75 5.53
C VAL A 396 -20.17 -6.62 5.45
N ASN A 397 -21.46 -6.91 5.54
CA ASN A 397 -22.51 -5.91 5.60
C ASN A 397 -22.63 -5.31 7.03
N SER A 398 -21.59 -4.62 7.47
CA SER A 398 -21.53 -3.96 8.79
C SER A 398 -22.56 -2.84 8.92
N LEU A 399 -22.89 -2.19 7.82
CA LEU A 399 -23.82 -1.07 7.73
C LEU A 399 -25.28 -1.52 7.71
N LYS A 400 -25.56 -2.85 7.68
CA LYS A 400 -26.90 -3.44 7.61
C LYS A 400 -27.73 -2.87 6.46
N LEU A 401 -27.10 -2.77 5.28
CA LEU A 401 -27.77 -2.31 4.06
C LEU A 401 -28.85 -3.32 3.64
N ASP A 402 -29.99 -2.81 3.19
CA ASP A 402 -31.02 -3.62 2.55
C ASP A 402 -30.64 -3.79 1.06
N LEU A 403 -29.89 -4.83 0.75
CA LEU A 403 -29.48 -5.18 -0.61
C LEU A 403 -30.49 -6.07 -1.34
N GLY A 404 -31.66 -6.31 -0.71
CA GLY A 404 -32.79 -7.03 -1.28
C GLY A 404 -32.77 -8.55 -1.10
N LYS A 405 -33.80 -9.21 -1.68
CA LYS A 405 -33.93 -10.68 -1.66
C LYS A 405 -33.67 -11.24 -3.03
N ARG A 406 -32.88 -12.31 -3.06
CA ARG A 406 -32.64 -13.12 -4.27
C ARG A 406 -33.90 -13.89 -4.67
N GLN A 407 -33.97 -14.37 -5.91
CA GLN A 407 -35.08 -15.17 -6.43
C GLN A 407 -35.39 -16.40 -5.54
N GLY A 408 -34.37 -16.98 -4.89
CA GLY A 408 -34.53 -18.06 -3.91
C GLY A 408 -35.06 -17.64 -2.53
N GLY A 409 -35.42 -16.35 -2.32
CA GLY A 409 -35.92 -15.81 -1.06
C GLY A 409 -34.89 -15.48 0.01
N LYS A 410 -33.60 -15.77 -0.23
CA LYS A 410 -32.47 -15.45 0.68
C LYS A 410 -32.16 -13.95 0.62
N MET A 411 -32.00 -13.32 1.78
CA MET A 411 -31.52 -11.94 1.87
C MET A 411 -30.04 -11.87 1.48
N VAL A 412 -29.66 -10.78 0.82
CA VAL A 412 -28.26 -10.46 0.56
C VAL A 412 -27.70 -9.73 1.78
N GLU A 413 -26.84 -10.41 2.54
CA GLU A 413 -26.19 -9.87 3.75
C GLU A 413 -24.67 -9.80 3.52
N HIS A 414 -23.88 -10.62 4.22
CA HIS A 414 -22.44 -10.77 3.97
C HIS A 414 -22.19 -11.47 2.64
N VAL A 415 -20.98 -11.35 2.10
CA VAL A 415 -20.55 -12.12 0.93
C VAL A 415 -20.32 -13.56 1.35
N GLU A 416 -20.90 -14.51 0.60
CA GLU A 416 -20.64 -15.93 0.81
C GLU A 416 -19.21 -16.28 0.40
N LEU A 417 -18.48 -16.86 1.35
CA LEU A 417 -17.10 -17.27 1.16
C LEU A 417 -17.05 -18.72 0.62
N PRO A 418 -15.95 -19.11 -0.04
CA PRO A 418 -15.69 -20.51 -0.40
C PRO A 418 -15.58 -21.39 0.84
N SER A 419 -15.86 -22.68 0.70
CA SER A 419 -15.86 -23.66 1.83
C SER A 419 -14.50 -23.78 2.53
N TRP A 420 -13.42 -23.45 1.84
CA TRP A 420 -12.07 -23.49 2.37
C TRP A 420 -11.68 -22.26 3.21
N ALA A 421 -12.51 -21.20 3.23
CA ALA A 421 -12.28 -20.00 4.04
C ALA A 421 -13.13 -20.06 5.33
N LEU A 422 -12.51 -19.84 6.47
CA LEU A 422 -13.18 -19.86 7.78
C LEU A 422 -13.98 -18.58 8.03
N ASP A 423 -13.39 -17.44 7.69
CA ASP A 423 -13.94 -16.10 7.86
C ASP A 423 -13.39 -15.16 6.78
N PRO A 424 -13.84 -13.90 6.71
CA PRO A 424 -13.37 -12.94 5.72
C PRO A 424 -11.87 -12.65 5.77
N ASP A 425 -11.27 -12.63 6.95
CA ASP A 425 -9.84 -12.36 7.13
C ASP A 425 -9.00 -13.55 6.66
N ASP A 426 -9.40 -14.79 6.98
CA ASP A 426 -8.78 -16.02 6.46
C ASP A 426 -8.88 -16.10 4.93
N PHE A 427 -10.02 -15.67 4.35
CA PHE A 427 -10.17 -15.56 2.89
C PHE A 427 -9.12 -14.64 2.27
N LEU A 428 -8.93 -13.43 2.83
CA LEU A 428 -7.93 -12.48 2.32
C LEU A 428 -6.50 -13.00 2.52
N GLN A 429 -6.20 -13.58 3.68
CA GLN A 429 -4.89 -14.17 3.95
C GLN A 429 -4.54 -15.28 2.94
N LYS A 430 -5.50 -16.15 2.62
CA LYS A 430 -5.32 -17.21 1.61
C LYS A 430 -5.18 -16.62 0.20
N SER A 431 -5.90 -15.56 -0.11
CA SER A 431 -5.77 -14.83 -1.39
C SER A 431 -4.38 -14.19 -1.54
N GLN A 432 -3.86 -13.57 -0.48
CA GLN A 432 -2.50 -13.02 -0.43
C GLN A 432 -1.46 -14.13 -0.61
N ASN A 433 -1.60 -15.24 0.12
CA ASN A 433 -0.71 -16.39 0.00
C ASN A 433 -0.72 -16.99 -1.41
N ALA A 434 -1.89 -17.04 -2.05
CA ALA A 434 -2.01 -17.48 -3.44
C ALA A 434 -1.29 -16.52 -4.41
N LEU A 435 -1.45 -15.21 -4.24
CA LEU A 435 -0.77 -14.20 -5.06
C LEU A 435 0.76 -14.30 -4.94
N GLU A 436 1.28 -14.54 -3.73
CA GLU A 436 2.72 -14.65 -3.47
C GLU A 436 3.27 -16.06 -3.69
N SER A 437 2.43 -17.02 -4.12
CA SER A 437 2.87 -18.39 -4.37
C SER A 437 3.94 -18.48 -5.46
N GLN A 438 4.70 -19.58 -5.44
CA GLN A 438 5.69 -19.86 -6.47
C GLN A 438 5.05 -19.96 -7.86
N TYR A 439 3.92 -20.65 -7.97
CA TYR A 439 3.20 -20.80 -9.25
C TYR A 439 2.87 -19.44 -9.86
N VAL A 440 2.30 -18.53 -9.08
CA VAL A 440 1.95 -17.18 -9.56
C VAL A 440 3.21 -16.40 -9.91
N SER A 441 4.25 -16.48 -9.12
CA SER A 441 5.53 -15.81 -9.39
C SER A 441 6.15 -16.27 -10.72
N GLU A 442 5.92 -17.53 -11.13
CA GLU A 442 6.37 -18.07 -12.41
C GLU A 442 5.53 -17.61 -13.60
N HIS A 443 4.25 -17.26 -13.40
CA HIS A 443 3.27 -17.01 -14.48
C HIS A 443 2.73 -15.57 -14.52
N LEU A 444 2.98 -14.75 -13.50
CA LEU A 444 2.44 -13.38 -13.41
C LEU A 444 2.82 -12.48 -14.59
N HIS A 445 4.00 -12.68 -15.16
CA HIS A 445 4.47 -11.96 -16.35
C HIS A 445 3.52 -12.12 -17.54
N GLU A 446 2.82 -13.25 -17.68
CA GLU A 446 1.85 -13.52 -18.75
C GLU A 446 0.60 -12.63 -18.63
N TRP A 447 0.12 -12.41 -17.39
CA TRP A 447 -0.98 -11.48 -17.11
C TRP A 447 -0.54 -10.03 -17.28
N ILE A 448 0.69 -9.69 -16.87
CA ILE A 448 1.26 -8.36 -17.09
C ILE A 448 1.32 -8.02 -18.58
N ASP A 449 1.68 -8.99 -19.44
CA ASP A 449 1.65 -8.82 -20.89
C ASP A 449 0.28 -8.43 -21.43
N LEU A 450 -0.80 -8.95 -20.84
CA LEU A 450 -2.18 -8.65 -21.24
C LEU A 450 -2.63 -7.26 -20.80
N VAL A 451 -2.29 -6.84 -19.59
CA VAL A 451 -2.87 -5.64 -18.95
C VAL A 451 -1.97 -4.42 -19.12
N PHE A 452 -0.66 -4.57 -18.97
CA PHE A 452 0.32 -3.49 -19.03
C PHE A 452 1.33 -3.63 -20.16
N GLY A 453 1.29 -4.75 -20.90
CA GLY A 453 2.33 -5.16 -21.83
C GLY A 453 1.90 -5.15 -23.30
N TYR A 454 2.67 -5.84 -24.13
CA TYR A 454 2.57 -5.82 -25.58
C TYR A 454 1.29 -6.47 -26.12
N LYS A 455 0.61 -7.35 -25.36
CA LYS A 455 -0.66 -7.97 -25.72
C LYS A 455 -1.89 -7.07 -25.46
N GLN A 456 -1.68 -5.80 -25.14
CA GLN A 456 -2.76 -4.86 -24.84
C GLN A 456 -3.35 -4.24 -26.13
N LYS A 457 -2.56 -4.06 -27.17
CA LYS A 457 -2.95 -3.34 -28.40
C LYS A 457 -2.49 -4.07 -29.66
N GLY A 458 -3.10 -3.73 -30.80
CA GLY A 458 -2.69 -4.18 -32.14
C GLY A 458 -2.93 -5.66 -32.40
N SER A 459 -2.13 -6.24 -33.30
CA SER A 459 -2.21 -7.65 -33.71
C SER A 459 -2.07 -8.63 -32.56
N GLU A 460 -1.20 -8.29 -31.60
CA GLU A 460 -0.93 -9.13 -30.44
C GLU A 460 -2.14 -9.21 -29.49
N ALA A 461 -2.89 -8.12 -29.33
CA ALA A 461 -4.14 -8.12 -28.59
C ALA A 461 -5.22 -8.98 -29.27
N ILE A 462 -5.30 -8.95 -30.60
CA ILE A 462 -6.23 -9.80 -31.38
C ILE A 462 -5.85 -11.28 -31.17
N ALA A 463 -4.58 -11.62 -31.29
CA ALA A 463 -4.06 -12.98 -31.10
C ALA A 463 -4.28 -13.48 -29.66
N ALA A 464 -4.16 -12.60 -28.67
CA ALA A 464 -4.41 -12.90 -27.26
C ALA A 464 -5.91 -12.83 -26.86
N HIS A 465 -6.82 -12.53 -27.79
CA HIS A 465 -8.25 -12.33 -27.54
C HIS A 465 -8.56 -11.23 -26.51
N ASN A 466 -7.80 -10.13 -26.55
CA ASN A 466 -7.75 -9.08 -25.52
C ASN A 466 -8.11 -7.70 -26.12
N VAL A 467 -9.19 -7.61 -26.90
CA VAL A 467 -9.61 -6.39 -27.62
C VAL A 467 -10.83 -5.77 -26.98
N PHE A 468 -10.68 -4.53 -26.49
CA PHE A 468 -11.76 -3.74 -25.88
C PHE A 468 -12.38 -2.74 -26.86
N HIS A 469 -13.51 -2.14 -26.44
CA HIS A 469 -14.15 -1.06 -27.16
C HIS A 469 -13.19 0.12 -27.39
N PRO A 470 -13.17 0.77 -28.56
CA PRO A 470 -12.23 1.86 -28.87
C PRO A 470 -12.23 3.02 -27.86
N LEU A 471 -13.38 3.34 -27.26
CA LEU A 471 -13.49 4.38 -26.22
C LEU A 471 -12.73 4.07 -24.93
N THR A 472 -12.20 2.87 -24.75
CA THR A 472 -11.38 2.52 -23.58
C THR A 472 -9.91 2.85 -23.80
N TYR A 473 -9.47 3.00 -25.05
CA TYR A 473 -8.08 3.21 -25.41
C TYR A 473 -7.74 4.70 -25.59
N GLU A 474 -6.56 5.09 -25.13
CA GLU A 474 -5.97 6.37 -25.47
C GLU A 474 -5.81 6.52 -27.00
N GLY A 475 -6.25 7.65 -27.55
CA GLY A 475 -6.23 7.89 -28.99
C GLY A 475 -7.33 7.16 -29.77
N GLY A 476 -8.22 6.40 -29.12
CA GLY A 476 -9.36 5.74 -29.77
C GLY A 476 -10.41 6.71 -30.31
N VAL A 477 -10.48 7.91 -29.71
CA VAL A 477 -11.34 9.04 -30.16
C VAL A 477 -10.60 10.34 -29.94
N ASP A 478 -10.65 11.23 -30.95
CA ASP A 478 -10.16 12.60 -30.80
C ASP A 478 -11.27 13.53 -30.26
N LEU A 479 -11.28 13.73 -28.96
CA LEU A 479 -12.22 14.62 -28.28
C LEU A 479 -12.07 16.09 -28.68
N ASN A 480 -10.94 16.50 -29.28
CA ASN A 480 -10.72 17.88 -29.71
C ASN A 480 -11.35 18.16 -31.07
N SER A 481 -11.57 17.14 -31.90
CA SER A 481 -12.26 17.25 -33.16
C SER A 481 -13.78 17.43 -33.07
N ILE A 482 -14.34 17.16 -31.87
CA ILE A 482 -15.79 17.22 -31.65
C ILE A 482 -16.19 18.66 -31.29
N MET A 483 -17.00 19.26 -32.18
CA MET A 483 -17.41 20.66 -32.06
C MET A 483 -18.69 20.84 -31.22
N ASP A 484 -19.56 19.85 -31.15
CA ASP A 484 -20.78 19.90 -30.31
C ASP A 484 -20.45 19.61 -28.86
N PRO A 485 -20.68 20.55 -27.94
CA PRO A 485 -20.43 20.34 -26.51
C PRO A 485 -21.26 19.21 -25.93
N ASN A 486 -22.47 18.97 -26.41
CA ASN A 486 -23.32 17.90 -25.88
C ASN A 486 -22.82 16.51 -26.32
N GLU A 487 -22.36 16.38 -27.56
CA GLU A 487 -21.73 15.16 -28.06
C GLU A 487 -20.44 14.87 -27.31
N LYS A 488 -19.61 15.89 -27.08
CA LYS A 488 -18.37 15.76 -26.31
C LYS A 488 -18.63 15.28 -24.88
N VAL A 489 -19.62 15.83 -24.19
CA VAL A 489 -20.03 15.41 -22.85
C VAL A 489 -20.56 13.97 -22.85
N ALA A 490 -21.36 13.61 -23.86
CA ALA A 490 -21.91 12.26 -23.97
C ALA A 490 -20.79 11.22 -24.20
N LEU A 491 -19.82 11.52 -25.05
CA LEU A 491 -18.65 10.67 -25.28
C LEU A 491 -17.76 10.56 -24.06
N LEU A 492 -17.47 11.66 -23.39
CA LEU A 492 -16.68 11.66 -22.17
C LEU A 492 -17.37 10.81 -21.08
N THR A 493 -18.69 10.90 -20.96
CA THR A 493 -19.45 10.06 -20.03
C THR A 493 -19.29 8.58 -20.39
N GLN A 494 -19.37 8.21 -21.67
CA GLN A 494 -19.15 6.82 -22.11
C GLN A 494 -17.72 6.34 -21.81
N ILE A 495 -16.71 7.16 -22.06
CA ILE A 495 -15.31 6.86 -21.75
C ILE A 495 -15.15 6.56 -20.25
N LEU A 496 -15.75 7.37 -19.40
CA LEU A 496 -15.67 7.17 -17.94
C LEU A 496 -16.44 5.91 -17.50
N GLU A 497 -17.60 5.64 -18.06
CA GLU A 497 -18.44 4.47 -17.72
C GLU A 497 -17.87 3.15 -18.22
N PHE A 498 -17.19 3.13 -19.38
CA PHE A 498 -16.61 1.90 -19.93
C PHE A 498 -15.33 1.47 -19.23
N GLY A 499 -14.71 2.36 -18.45
CA GLY A 499 -13.39 2.19 -17.89
C GLY A 499 -12.30 2.36 -18.94
N GLN A 500 -11.13 2.78 -18.48
CA GLN A 500 -10.01 3.10 -19.36
C GLN A 500 -8.97 2.00 -19.30
N THR A 501 -8.46 1.62 -20.48
CA THR A 501 -7.31 0.71 -20.58
C THR A 501 -6.08 1.35 -19.94
N PRO A 502 -5.33 0.64 -19.09
CA PRO A 502 -4.10 1.16 -18.48
C PRO A 502 -3.12 1.69 -19.52
N LYS A 503 -2.27 2.62 -19.13
CA LYS A 503 -1.13 3.01 -19.98
C LYS A 503 -0.26 1.79 -20.24
N GLN A 504 0.11 1.56 -21.51
CA GLN A 504 1.01 0.48 -21.88
C GLN A 504 2.42 0.80 -21.37
N LEU A 505 2.97 -0.06 -20.53
CA LEU A 505 4.29 0.12 -19.93
C LEU A 505 5.37 -0.66 -20.69
N PHE A 506 5.03 -1.83 -21.23
CA PHE A 506 5.97 -2.71 -21.91
C PHE A 506 5.52 -2.98 -23.36
N THR A 507 6.44 -2.85 -24.30
CA THR A 507 6.20 -3.11 -25.74
C THR A 507 6.78 -4.44 -26.20
N THR A 508 7.53 -5.12 -25.33
CA THR A 508 8.13 -6.44 -25.54
C THR A 508 7.63 -7.41 -24.49
N PRO A 509 7.74 -8.74 -24.71
CA PRO A 509 7.36 -9.72 -23.70
C PRO A 509 8.02 -9.46 -22.34
N HIS A 510 7.23 -9.50 -21.29
CA HIS A 510 7.71 -9.26 -19.94
C HIS A 510 8.60 -10.45 -19.48
N PRO A 511 9.77 -10.19 -18.87
CA PRO A 511 10.65 -11.26 -18.41
C PRO A 511 10.02 -12.04 -17.24
N ARG A 512 10.38 -13.31 -17.14
CA ARG A 512 9.97 -14.16 -16.01
C ARG A 512 10.70 -13.76 -14.74
N ARG A 513 10.08 -14.03 -13.59
CA ARG A 513 10.73 -13.89 -12.29
C ARG A 513 11.85 -14.93 -12.17
N ILE A 514 13.00 -14.53 -11.71
CA ILE A 514 14.11 -15.44 -11.40
C ILE A 514 13.77 -16.12 -10.07
N ILE A 515 13.34 -17.36 -10.14
CA ILE A 515 13.13 -18.18 -8.95
C ILE A 515 14.42 -18.97 -8.74
N PRO A 516 15.12 -18.77 -7.64
CA PRO A 516 16.29 -19.57 -7.32
C PRO A 516 15.88 -21.05 -7.30
N LYS A 517 16.38 -21.86 -8.22
CA LYS A 517 16.17 -23.31 -8.18
C LYS A 517 17.02 -23.85 -7.03
N PHE A 518 16.49 -23.82 -5.82
CA PHE A 518 17.07 -24.57 -4.73
C PHE A 518 16.80 -26.06 -5.00
N LYS A 519 17.87 -26.80 -5.35
CA LYS A 519 17.81 -28.26 -5.29
C LYS A 519 17.51 -28.61 -3.84
N SER A 520 16.30 -29.09 -3.59
CA SER A 520 16.01 -29.78 -2.34
C SER A 520 17.02 -30.92 -2.24
N LEU A 521 17.91 -30.86 -1.27
CA LEU A 521 18.69 -32.01 -0.86
C LEU A 521 17.71 -32.99 -0.20
N SER A 522 17.01 -33.78 -1.04
CA SER A 522 16.34 -34.98 -0.57
C SER A 522 17.39 -35.84 0.12
N ARG A 523 17.14 -36.18 1.36
CA ARG A 523 17.85 -37.20 2.12
C ARG A 523 17.95 -38.46 1.29
N THR A 524 19.11 -38.73 0.68
CA THR A 524 19.48 -40.08 0.30
C THR A 524 20.49 -40.58 1.34
N SER A 525 20.06 -41.67 1.97
CA SER A 525 20.85 -42.49 2.86
C SER A 525 22.22 -42.80 2.29
N SER A 526 23.21 -42.72 3.16
CA SER A 526 24.56 -43.17 2.94
C SER A 526 24.61 -44.56 2.28
N HIS A 527 25.25 -44.63 1.10
CA HIS A 527 26.01 -45.79 0.71
C HIS A 527 27.26 -45.27 -0.05
N ASN A 528 28.42 -45.69 0.43
CA ASN A 528 29.70 -45.56 -0.19
C ASN A 528 29.66 -46.02 -1.63
N VAL A 529 30.27 -45.25 -2.54
CA VAL A 529 31.10 -45.82 -3.63
C VAL A 529 32.04 -44.70 -4.16
N SER A 530 33.25 -45.12 -4.31
CA SER A 530 34.50 -44.62 -4.84
C SER A 530 34.44 -43.82 -6.15
N ILE A 531 35.35 -42.90 -6.19
CA ILE A 531 36.06 -42.18 -7.24
C ILE A 531 36.04 -42.85 -8.64
N ALA A 532 35.65 -42.06 -9.65
CA ALA A 532 36.21 -42.17 -11.03
C ALA A 532 36.10 -40.80 -11.75
N GLU A 533 37.18 -40.39 -12.33
CA GLU A 533 37.42 -39.15 -13.06
C GLU A 533 36.71 -39.05 -14.42
N SER A 534 36.31 -37.83 -14.76
CA SER A 534 36.33 -37.09 -16.04
C SER A 534 35.63 -37.65 -17.29
N PRO A 535 35.23 -36.87 -18.33
CA PRO A 535 35.83 -35.62 -18.78
C PRO A 535 34.85 -34.45 -19.11
N VAL A 536 35.45 -33.29 -19.23
CA VAL A 536 35.02 -31.96 -19.65
C VAL A 536 34.36 -31.92 -21.03
N SER A 537 33.33 -31.14 -21.18
CA SER A 537 33.06 -30.36 -22.39
C SER A 537 32.33 -29.03 -22.06
N PRO A 538 32.54 -27.99 -22.88
CA PRO A 538 32.52 -26.60 -22.44
C PRO A 538 31.23 -25.83 -22.76
N ASN A 539 31.08 -24.69 -22.10
CA ASN A 539 30.13 -23.60 -22.34
C ASN A 539 28.82 -23.67 -21.55
N GLU A 540 28.95 -23.29 -20.27
CA GLU A 540 28.00 -22.46 -19.61
C GLU A 540 28.79 -21.41 -18.83
N GLU A 541 28.85 -20.18 -19.33
CA GLU A 541 29.32 -19.03 -18.56
C GLU A 541 28.32 -18.81 -17.44
N SER A 542 28.63 -19.35 -16.28
CA SER A 542 27.82 -19.21 -15.08
C SER A 542 28.13 -17.87 -14.42
N PHE A 543 27.07 -17.15 -14.12
CA PHE A 543 27.06 -15.92 -13.32
C PHE A 543 27.58 -16.12 -11.87
N GLU A 544 28.02 -17.31 -11.51
CA GLU A 544 28.51 -17.70 -10.17
C GLU A 544 29.89 -17.13 -9.82
N ASP A 545 30.73 -16.86 -10.80
CA ASP A 545 32.09 -16.44 -10.56
C ASP A 545 32.28 -14.98 -10.12
N LEU A 546 31.31 -14.10 -10.40
CA LEU A 546 31.41 -12.68 -10.05
C LEU A 546 31.03 -12.37 -8.60
N THR A 547 30.25 -13.22 -7.96
CA THR A 547 29.79 -13.03 -6.56
C THR A 547 30.77 -13.63 -5.55
N GLU A 548 31.43 -14.76 -5.86
CA GLU A 548 32.42 -15.37 -4.98
C GLU A 548 33.73 -14.59 -4.93
N GLU A 549 34.25 -14.06 -6.05
CA GLU A 549 35.48 -13.26 -6.06
C GLU A 549 35.33 -11.93 -5.31
N SER A 550 34.16 -11.24 -5.41
CA SER A 550 33.94 -9.96 -4.70
C SER A 550 33.80 -10.15 -3.19
N ILE A 551 33.21 -11.25 -2.76
CA ILE A 551 33.08 -11.62 -1.35
C ILE A 551 34.43 -12.06 -0.78
N THR A 552 35.20 -12.85 -1.50
CA THR A 552 36.51 -13.38 -1.07
C THR A 552 37.54 -12.28 -0.92
N LEU A 553 37.54 -11.26 -1.75
CA LEU A 553 38.48 -10.11 -1.66
C LEU A 553 38.19 -9.19 -0.46
N ALA A 554 36.94 -9.11 -0.01
CA ALA A 554 36.55 -8.29 1.16
C ALA A 554 36.90 -8.96 2.50
N TRP A 555 37.01 -10.29 2.56
CA TRP A 555 37.05 -11.08 3.79
C TRP A 555 38.38 -11.79 4.06
N ASN A 556 39.37 -11.58 3.26
CA ASN A 556 40.67 -12.22 3.44
C ASN A 556 41.32 -11.77 4.76
N ASN A 557 41.32 -12.66 5.75
CA ASN A 557 41.99 -12.62 7.04
C ASN A 557 41.36 -11.76 8.17
N ILE A 558 40.10 -11.36 8.09
CA ILE A 558 39.41 -10.59 9.15
C ILE A 558 38.28 -11.43 9.73
N ALA A 559 38.30 -11.65 11.03
CA ALA A 559 37.23 -12.33 11.75
C ALA A 559 36.08 -11.34 12.02
N LEU A 560 34.98 -11.48 11.29
CA LEU A 560 33.79 -10.65 11.48
C LEU A 560 32.89 -11.18 12.61
N SER A 561 32.36 -10.27 13.41
CA SER A 561 31.51 -10.58 14.57
C SER A 561 30.03 -10.34 14.28
N SER A 562 29.69 -9.29 13.54
CA SER A 562 28.32 -8.92 13.19
C SER A 562 28.30 -8.16 11.88
N CYS A 563 27.17 -8.18 11.16
CA CYS A 563 26.99 -7.38 9.96
C CYS A 563 25.54 -6.90 9.84
N LEU A 564 25.35 -5.78 9.15
CA LEU A 564 24.04 -5.21 8.83
C LEU A 564 24.11 -4.43 7.51
N ILE A 565 22.96 -4.26 6.88
CA ILE A 565 22.81 -3.45 5.66
C ILE A 565 22.13 -2.14 6.05
N LEU A 566 22.68 -1.01 5.61
CA LEU A 566 22.04 0.29 5.83
C LEU A 566 20.77 0.43 5.00
N PRO A 567 19.78 1.22 5.48
CA PRO A 567 18.61 1.57 4.70
C PRO A 567 19.02 2.17 3.35
N GLY A 568 18.45 1.63 2.25
CA GLY A 568 18.82 1.99 0.88
C GLY A 568 19.78 1.01 0.18
N ASP A 569 20.11 -0.12 0.81
CA ASP A 569 20.83 -1.30 0.24
C ASP A 569 22.16 -1.00 -0.48
N THR A 570 22.78 0.14 -0.15
CA THR A 570 24.00 0.60 -0.82
C THR A 570 25.27 0.32 -0.03
N THR A 571 25.16 0.12 1.28
CA THR A 571 26.31 -0.02 2.17
C THR A 571 26.08 -1.13 3.19
N VAL A 572 27.02 -2.06 3.27
CA VAL A 572 27.12 -3.07 4.34
C VAL A 572 28.08 -2.59 5.40
N ILE A 573 27.66 -2.65 6.66
CA ILE A 573 28.52 -2.40 7.81
C ILE A 573 28.84 -3.75 8.46
N SER A 574 30.09 -3.99 8.79
CA SER A 574 30.50 -5.16 9.56
C SER A 574 31.42 -4.78 10.70
N SER A 575 31.19 -5.39 11.85
CA SER A 575 32.12 -5.31 12.99
C SER A 575 33.12 -6.47 12.97
N SER A 576 34.27 -6.26 13.54
CA SER A 576 35.37 -7.21 13.55
C SER A 576 36.01 -7.33 14.93
N TRP A 577 36.66 -8.49 15.15
CA TRP A 577 37.47 -8.73 16.36
C TRP A 577 38.82 -7.99 16.36
N ASP A 578 39.13 -7.29 15.27
CA ASP A 578 40.29 -6.41 15.17
C ASP A 578 40.06 -4.98 15.64
N ASN A 579 39.00 -4.76 16.47
CA ASN A 579 38.53 -3.49 17.04
C ASN A 579 37.98 -2.45 16.05
N HIS A 580 37.77 -2.83 14.78
CA HIS A 580 37.31 -1.92 13.74
C HIS A 580 35.88 -2.25 13.28
N ILE A 581 35.23 -1.24 12.70
CA ILE A 581 33.96 -1.39 11.99
C ILE A 581 34.18 -0.97 10.54
N TYR A 582 33.84 -1.85 9.62
CA TYR A 582 34.10 -1.70 8.19
C TYR A 582 32.86 -1.38 7.41
N PHE A 583 32.98 -0.49 6.44
CA PHE A 583 31.91 -0.08 5.53
C PHE A 583 32.25 -0.54 4.12
N TYR A 584 31.35 -1.30 3.50
CA TYR A 584 31.49 -1.84 2.16
C TYR A 584 30.40 -1.33 1.25
N SER A 585 30.76 -0.92 0.04
CA SER A 585 29.78 -0.61 -1.00
C SER A 585 29.25 -1.88 -1.63
N VAL A 586 27.92 -2.03 -1.63
CA VAL A 586 27.25 -3.13 -2.35
C VAL A 586 27.48 -3.00 -3.86
N ALA A 587 27.42 -1.78 -4.41
CA ALA A 587 27.57 -1.52 -5.83
C ALA A 587 28.96 -1.80 -6.38
N PHE A 588 30.02 -1.60 -5.55
CA PHE A 588 31.41 -1.73 -5.98
C PHE A 588 32.14 -2.94 -5.39
N GLY A 589 31.50 -3.68 -4.48
CA GLY A 589 32.10 -4.86 -3.83
C GLY A 589 33.37 -4.58 -3.04
N ARG A 590 33.63 -3.34 -2.64
CA ARG A 590 34.89 -2.95 -1.99
C ARG A 590 34.64 -2.11 -0.72
N ARG A 591 35.64 -2.17 0.17
CA ARG A 591 35.64 -1.36 1.38
C ARG A 591 35.70 0.13 1.03
N GLN A 592 34.77 0.90 1.61
CA GLN A 592 34.69 2.35 1.42
C GLN A 592 35.34 3.12 2.57
N ASP A 593 35.13 2.64 3.80
CA ASP A 593 35.58 3.34 5.00
C ASP A 593 35.81 2.37 6.16
N THR A 594 36.46 2.87 7.21
CA THR A 594 36.74 2.14 8.47
C THR A 594 36.53 3.08 9.63
N LEU A 595 35.65 2.70 10.57
CA LEU A 595 35.45 3.42 11.82
C LEU A 595 36.34 2.78 12.91
N MET A 596 37.21 3.60 13.48
CA MET A 596 38.10 3.26 14.57
C MET A 596 37.67 3.99 15.84
N GLY A 597 37.74 3.36 16.97
CA GLY A 597 37.41 4.03 18.25
C GLY A 597 37.10 3.10 19.40
N HIS A 598 37.01 1.78 19.15
CA HIS A 598 37.06 0.77 20.21
C HIS A 598 38.51 0.29 20.46
N ASP A 599 38.81 -0.01 21.71
CA ASP A 599 40.14 -0.45 22.16
C ASP A 599 40.29 -1.97 22.11
N ASP A 600 39.19 -2.73 21.95
CA ASP A 600 39.16 -4.18 21.86
C ASP A 600 38.11 -4.64 20.85
N ALA A 601 37.99 -5.94 20.62
CA ALA A 601 37.11 -6.59 19.66
C ALA A 601 35.66 -6.04 19.70
N VAL A 602 35.14 -5.62 18.55
CA VAL A 602 33.75 -5.21 18.43
C VAL A 602 32.88 -6.46 18.28
N SER A 603 32.05 -6.74 19.25
CA SER A 603 31.27 -7.98 19.33
C SER A 603 29.98 -7.97 18.56
N LYS A 604 29.23 -6.85 18.55
CA LYS A 604 27.94 -6.71 17.87
C LYS A 604 27.64 -5.26 17.50
N ILE A 605 26.88 -5.06 16.43
CA ILE A 605 26.43 -3.75 15.97
C ILE A 605 24.92 -3.74 15.74
N CYS A 606 24.29 -2.58 15.95
CA CYS A 606 22.90 -2.29 15.62
C CYS A 606 22.81 -0.91 14.98
N TRP A 607 21.79 -0.70 14.15
CA TRP A 607 21.56 0.56 13.46
C TRP A 607 20.11 1.01 13.61
N HIS A 608 19.90 2.28 13.89
CA HIS A 608 18.59 2.92 13.83
C HIS A 608 18.72 4.44 13.73
N ASP A 609 17.89 5.07 12.92
CA ASP A 609 17.75 6.52 12.78
C ASP A 609 19.08 7.29 12.69
N ASN A 610 19.90 6.93 11.69
CA ASN A 610 21.24 7.48 11.47
C ASN A 610 22.21 7.35 12.65
N ARG A 611 21.94 6.40 13.55
CA ARG A 611 22.82 6.06 14.68
C ARG A 611 23.29 4.62 14.59
N LEU A 612 24.59 4.43 14.75
CA LEU A 612 25.22 3.14 14.89
C LEU A 612 25.51 2.89 16.38
N TYR A 613 25.12 1.74 16.87
CA TYR A 613 25.42 1.26 18.21
C TYR A 613 26.41 0.11 18.08
N SER A 614 27.54 0.16 18.79
CA SER A 614 28.58 -0.87 18.74
C SER A 614 28.96 -1.33 20.14
N ALA A 615 28.91 -2.64 20.36
CA ALA A 615 29.35 -3.27 21.60
C ALA A 615 30.77 -3.79 21.44
N SER A 616 31.59 -3.69 22.48
CA SER A 616 32.95 -4.17 22.44
C SER A 616 33.38 -4.87 23.73
N TRP A 617 34.46 -5.66 23.61
CA TRP A 617 35.13 -6.28 24.73
C TRP A 617 35.93 -5.28 25.54
N ASP A 618 36.09 -4.04 25.05
CA ASP A 618 36.64 -2.91 25.85
C ASP A 618 35.71 -2.43 26.97
N SER A 619 34.64 -3.15 27.26
CA SER A 619 33.61 -2.88 28.28
C SER A 619 32.74 -1.68 27.98
N THR A 620 32.63 -1.26 26.73
CA THR A 620 31.79 -0.14 26.34
C THR A 620 30.78 -0.51 25.23
N VAL A 621 29.66 0.22 25.21
CA VAL A 621 28.79 0.34 24.06
C VAL A 621 28.86 1.78 23.58
N LYS A 622 29.29 2.00 22.35
CA LYS A 622 29.44 3.34 21.77
C LYS A 622 28.30 3.65 20.84
N VAL A 623 27.79 4.87 20.96
CA VAL A 623 26.69 5.38 20.12
C VAL A 623 27.27 6.44 19.19
N TRP A 624 27.16 6.16 17.89
CA TRP A 624 27.72 7.01 16.84
C TRP A 624 26.61 7.65 16.02
N HIS A 625 26.76 8.94 15.73
CA HIS A 625 25.87 9.63 14.79
C HIS A 625 26.49 9.66 13.41
N CYS A 626 25.73 9.22 12.41
CA CYS A 626 26.13 9.27 11.02
C CYS A 626 25.75 10.63 10.42
N VAL A 627 26.72 11.45 10.13
CA VAL A 627 26.54 12.70 9.41
C VAL A 627 26.85 12.46 7.93
N PRO A 628 25.89 12.63 7.02
CA PRO A 628 26.14 12.50 5.59
C PRO A 628 27.05 13.64 5.13
N ALA A 629 28.28 13.32 4.73
CA ALA A 629 29.22 14.28 4.21
C ALA A 629 29.33 14.13 2.68
N GLU A 630 28.94 15.16 1.93
CA GLU A 630 29.18 15.27 0.51
C GLU A 630 30.56 15.89 0.27
N VAL A 631 31.54 15.09 -0.13
CA VAL A 631 32.82 15.57 -0.62
C VAL A 631 33.04 15.00 -2.02
N LEU A 632 32.97 15.88 -3.04
CA LEU A 632 33.34 15.63 -4.45
C LEU A 632 32.68 14.37 -5.08
N GLY A 633 31.34 14.28 -5.00
CA GLY A 633 30.57 13.25 -5.73
C GLY A 633 30.70 11.83 -5.16
N THR A 634 31.31 11.64 -4.01
CA THR A 634 31.32 10.37 -3.28
C THR A 634 30.67 10.57 -1.92
N LYS A 635 29.55 9.87 -1.68
CA LYS A 635 28.91 9.84 -0.36
C LYS A 635 29.84 9.12 0.62
N ARG A 636 30.52 9.88 1.47
CA ARG A 636 31.25 9.34 2.62
C ARG A 636 30.44 9.56 3.87
N HIS A 637 30.36 8.54 4.72
CA HIS A 637 29.69 8.63 6.01
C HIS A 637 30.73 9.12 7.04
N HIS A 638 30.46 10.22 7.69
CA HIS A 638 31.24 10.68 8.84
C HIS A 638 30.53 10.30 10.13
N PHE A 639 31.24 9.67 11.07
CA PHE A 639 30.65 9.23 12.32
C PHE A 639 31.23 10.04 13.49
N GLU A 640 30.33 10.61 14.26
CA GLU A 640 30.67 11.34 15.49
C GLU A 640 30.21 10.53 16.71
N LEU A 641 31.07 10.38 17.70
CA LEU A 641 30.71 9.71 18.95
C LEU A 641 29.73 10.59 19.75
N LEU A 642 28.53 10.11 19.99
CA LEU A 642 27.50 10.81 20.76
C LEU A 642 27.51 10.44 22.23
N ALA A 643 27.66 9.17 22.55
CA ALA A 643 27.62 8.66 23.90
C ALA A 643 28.45 7.38 24.06
N GLU A 644 28.87 7.12 25.24
CA GLU A 644 29.58 5.91 25.63
C GLU A 644 28.87 5.33 26.89
N LEU A 645 28.41 4.08 26.78
CA LEU A 645 27.72 3.36 27.85
C LEU A 645 28.75 2.41 28.49
N GLU A 646 29.22 2.78 29.64
CA GLU A 646 30.28 2.04 30.38
C GLU A 646 29.70 0.83 31.11
N HIS A 647 30.39 -0.29 31.06
CA HIS A 647 30.12 -1.54 31.76
C HIS A 647 31.33 -1.97 32.60
N ASP A 648 31.08 -2.77 33.63
CA ASP A 648 32.15 -3.30 34.46
C ASP A 648 33.04 -4.34 33.77
N VAL A 649 32.48 -5.00 32.72
CA VAL A 649 33.08 -6.12 31.99
C VAL A 649 32.71 -6.12 30.49
N SER A 650 33.47 -6.88 29.74
CA SER A 650 33.33 -7.01 28.27
C SER A 650 31.91 -7.26 27.83
N VAL A 651 31.41 -6.45 26.89
CA VAL A 651 30.06 -6.59 26.30
C VAL A 651 30.10 -7.54 25.12
N ASN A 652 29.23 -8.55 25.12
CA ASN A 652 29.15 -9.58 24.11
C ASN A 652 28.02 -9.41 23.12
N THR A 653 26.87 -8.90 23.58
CA THR A 653 25.68 -8.72 22.73
C THR A 653 24.94 -7.44 23.06
N ILE A 654 24.30 -6.86 22.05
CA ILE A 654 23.36 -5.74 22.18
C ILE A 654 22.14 -5.95 21.32
N HIS A 655 21.01 -5.38 21.74
CA HIS A 655 19.82 -5.28 20.92
C HIS A 655 19.09 -3.97 21.23
N LEU A 656 18.64 -3.28 20.17
CA LEU A 656 17.95 -2.01 20.26
C LEU A 656 16.45 -2.19 20.09
N ASN A 657 15.68 -1.59 21.00
CA ASN A 657 14.26 -1.37 20.84
C ASN A 657 14.04 0.10 20.43
N ALA A 658 13.88 0.30 19.15
CA ALA A 658 13.72 1.62 18.55
C ALA A 658 12.45 2.35 19.01
N ALA A 659 11.34 1.61 19.20
CA ALA A 659 10.04 2.20 19.58
C ALA A 659 10.08 2.91 20.95
N ASN A 660 10.85 2.35 21.90
CA ASN A 660 10.94 2.87 23.26
C ASN A 660 12.31 3.51 23.57
N ALA A 661 13.16 3.67 22.56
CA ALA A 661 14.53 4.18 22.71
C ALA A 661 15.35 3.46 23.81
N MET A 662 15.17 2.14 23.91
CA MET A 662 15.87 1.31 24.89
C MET A 662 16.87 0.39 24.22
N LEU A 663 18.02 0.18 24.88
CA LEU A 663 19.04 -0.77 24.46
C LEU A 663 19.28 -1.77 25.57
N VAL A 664 19.38 -3.04 25.23
CA VAL A 664 19.88 -4.08 26.11
C VAL A 664 21.31 -4.45 25.75
N SER A 665 22.14 -4.65 26.73
CA SER A 665 23.49 -5.16 26.59
C SER A 665 23.69 -6.39 27.49
N GLY A 666 24.39 -7.40 26.96
CA GLY A 666 24.73 -8.62 27.67
C GLY A 666 26.26 -8.80 27.73
N THR A 667 26.79 -9.12 28.93
CA THR A 667 28.22 -9.22 29.19
C THR A 667 28.76 -10.65 29.23
N LYS A 668 30.07 -10.78 29.24
CA LYS A 668 30.74 -12.08 29.39
C LYS A 668 30.59 -12.74 30.75
N GLU A 669 30.25 -11.95 31.80
CA GLU A 669 30.06 -12.47 33.17
C GLU A 669 28.58 -12.73 33.50
N GLY A 670 27.67 -12.67 32.51
CA GLY A 670 26.30 -13.01 32.69
C GLY A 670 25.38 -11.87 33.15
N THR A 671 25.90 -10.64 33.14
CA THR A 671 25.12 -9.44 33.48
C THR A 671 24.39 -8.93 32.26
N ILE A 672 23.12 -8.54 32.47
CA ILE A 672 22.29 -7.88 31.47
C ILE A 672 21.98 -6.47 31.98
N SER A 673 22.23 -5.46 31.16
CA SER A 673 21.90 -4.07 31.45
C SER A 673 20.91 -3.53 30.44
N ILE A 674 19.90 -2.79 30.92
CA ILE A 674 18.90 -2.10 30.11
C ILE A 674 19.17 -0.60 30.22
N TRP A 675 19.29 0.07 29.08
CA TRP A 675 19.65 1.47 28.97
C TRP A 675 18.57 2.27 28.26
N ASP A 676 18.34 3.49 28.71
CA ASP A 676 17.67 4.53 27.93
C ASP A 676 18.71 5.22 27.04
N VAL A 677 18.59 5.05 25.71
CA VAL A 677 19.56 5.61 24.75
C VAL A 677 19.39 7.11 24.51
N THR A 678 18.28 7.71 24.92
CA THR A 678 18.07 9.16 24.80
C THR A 678 18.80 9.94 25.87
N THR A 679 18.82 9.38 27.08
CA THR A 679 19.47 9.99 28.26
C THR A 679 20.84 9.38 28.55
N ALA A 680 21.21 8.29 27.87
CA ALA A 680 22.39 7.48 28.11
C ALA A 680 22.49 6.99 29.57
N THR A 681 21.34 6.70 30.21
CA THR A 681 21.26 6.24 31.60
C THR A 681 20.89 4.77 31.69
N MET A 682 21.52 4.06 32.63
CA MET A 682 21.18 2.68 32.94
C MET A 682 19.87 2.62 33.72
N LEU A 683 18.88 1.87 33.20
CA LEU A 683 17.60 1.68 33.87
C LEU A 683 17.63 0.48 34.82
N HIS A 684 18.19 -0.62 34.38
CA HIS A 684 18.30 -1.88 35.15
C HIS A 684 19.63 -2.57 34.89
N GLN A 685 20.19 -3.20 35.91
CA GLN A 685 21.34 -4.08 35.81
C GLN A 685 21.06 -5.38 36.58
N LEU A 686 21.18 -6.51 35.93
CA LEU A 686 20.74 -7.82 36.41
C LEU A 686 21.80 -8.88 36.16
N SER A 687 22.30 -9.53 37.21
CA SER A 687 23.15 -10.71 37.08
C SER A 687 22.28 -11.93 36.88
N CYS A 688 21.97 -12.20 35.60
CA CYS A 688 21.00 -13.22 35.24
C CYS A 688 21.65 -14.58 34.97
N HIS A 689 22.76 -14.62 34.25
CA HIS A 689 23.41 -15.85 33.80
C HIS A 689 24.68 -16.11 34.60
N SER A 690 25.08 -17.38 34.71
CA SER A 690 26.32 -17.78 35.40
C SER A 690 27.54 -17.81 34.49
N GLY A 691 27.45 -17.30 33.28
CA GLY A 691 28.51 -17.19 32.27
C GLY A 691 28.08 -16.27 31.16
N THR A 692 28.82 -16.29 30.04
CA THR A 692 28.63 -15.36 28.91
C THR A 692 27.18 -15.30 28.44
N VAL A 693 26.63 -14.09 28.33
CA VAL A 693 25.35 -13.85 27.63
C VAL A 693 25.62 -13.93 26.14
N TYR A 694 25.03 -14.89 25.46
CA TYR A 694 25.25 -15.08 24.02
C TYR A 694 24.38 -14.18 23.17
N ASP A 695 23.10 -14.09 23.49
CA ASP A 695 22.16 -13.23 22.78
C ASP A 695 21.08 -12.69 23.72
N ALA A 696 20.55 -11.50 23.38
CA ALA A 696 19.46 -10.86 24.09
C ALA A 696 18.61 -10.04 23.13
N ALA A 697 17.29 -10.08 23.27
CA ALA A 697 16.37 -9.34 22.44
C ALA A 697 15.09 -8.94 23.19
N PHE A 698 14.53 -7.78 22.86
CA PHE A 698 13.22 -7.36 23.32
C PHE A 698 12.12 -8.14 22.61
N SER A 699 11.00 -8.37 23.30
CA SER A 699 9.78 -8.89 22.69
C SER A 699 9.20 -7.88 21.69
N PRO A 700 8.41 -8.34 20.71
CA PRO A 700 7.74 -7.45 19.75
C PRO A 700 6.86 -6.37 20.41
N ASP A 701 6.25 -6.69 21.58
CA ASP A 701 5.45 -5.75 22.37
C ASP A 701 6.27 -4.85 23.30
N SER A 702 7.60 -4.99 23.29
CA SER A 702 8.55 -4.21 24.10
C SER A 702 8.41 -4.34 25.62
N ARG A 703 7.62 -5.30 26.11
CA ARG A 703 7.39 -5.50 27.57
C ARG A 703 8.35 -6.46 28.21
N HIS A 704 8.87 -7.40 27.44
CA HIS A 704 9.71 -8.45 27.92
C HIS A 704 11.05 -8.46 27.20
N LEU A 705 12.03 -9.00 27.86
CA LEU A 705 13.37 -9.26 27.34
C LEU A 705 13.64 -10.76 27.45
N LEU A 706 14.08 -11.36 26.35
CA LEU A 706 14.59 -12.74 26.34
C LEU A 706 16.10 -12.72 26.23
N SER A 707 16.78 -13.54 27.00
CA SER A 707 18.23 -13.73 26.92
C SER A 707 18.64 -15.18 26.97
N THR A 708 19.78 -15.47 26.37
CA THR A 708 20.42 -16.79 26.38
C THR A 708 21.85 -16.67 26.89
N GLY A 709 22.31 -17.67 27.63
CA GLY A 709 23.65 -17.67 28.20
C GLY A 709 24.36 -18.99 28.07
N GLU A 710 25.64 -18.97 28.50
CA GLU A 710 26.53 -20.12 28.55
C GLU A 710 26.00 -21.21 29.54
N ASP A 711 25.20 -20.79 30.53
CA ASP A 711 24.51 -21.68 31.46
C ASP A 711 23.40 -22.54 30.82
N GLY A 712 23.20 -22.40 29.53
CA GLY A 712 22.18 -23.14 28.77
C GLY A 712 20.74 -22.72 29.09
N CYS A 713 20.53 -21.59 29.72
CA CYS A 713 19.19 -21.13 30.10
C CYS A 713 18.68 -20.03 29.18
N PHE A 714 17.38 -20.08 28.86
CA PHE A 714 16.59 -18.94 28.41
C PHE A 714 16.02 -18.24 29.63
N LYS A 715 16.12 -16.93 29.67
CA LYS A 715 15.57 -16.11 30.75
C LYS A 715 14.70 -15.00 30.21
N VAL A 716 13.47 -14.94 30.72
CA VAL A 716 12.49 -13.91 30.38
C VAL A 716 12.43 -12.90 31.53
N ILE A 717 12.66 -11.65 31.18
CA ILE A 717 12.74 -10.54 32.14
C ILE A 717 11.68 -9.50 31.78
N ASP A 718 10.99 -8.98 32.76
CA ASP A 718 10.09 -7.84 32.60
C ASP A 718 10.91 -6.55 32.48
N VAL A 719 10.73 -5.82 31.38
CA VAL A 719 11.52 -4.63 31.05
C VAL A 719 11.25 -3.48 32.01
N GLN A 720 10.02 -3.35 32.51
CA GLN A 720 9.62 -2.24 33.37
C GLN A 720 10.14 -2.42 34.82
N THR A 721 10.06 -3.63 35.34
CA THR A 721 10.43 -3.91 36.74
C THR A 721 11.85 -4.44 36.90
N GLY A 722 12.46 -4.91 35.79
CA GLY A 722 13.75 -5.60 35.84
C GLY A 722 13.68 -6.98 36.49
N MET A 723 12.50 -7.56 36.71
CA MET A 723 12.35 -8.84 37.40
C MET A 723 12.42 -10.02 36.44
N LEU A 724 13.10 -11.09 36.84
CA LEU A 724 13.09 -12.37 36.15
C LEU A 724 11.70 -13.02 36.29
N ILE A 725 11.00 -13.18 35.15
CA ILE A 725 9.68 -13.81 35.09
C ILE A 725 9.80 -15.33 34.99
N SER A 726 10.66 -15.82 34.10
CA SER A 726 10.81 -17.25 33.81
C SER A 726 12.23 -17.61 33.43
N SER A 727 12.63 -18.83 33.79
CA SER A 727 13.90 -19.42 33.37
C SER A 727 13.65 -20.84 32.85
N MET A 728 14.07 -21.07 31.63
CA MET A 728 13.94 -22.36 30.95
C MET A 728 15.33 -22.91 30.65
N ALA A 729 15.61 -24.12 31.14
CA ALA A 729 16.88 -24.78 30.87
C ALA A 729 16.82 -25.55 29.55
N SER A 730 17.85 -25.43 28.72
CA SER A 730 18.07 -26.25 27.55
C SER A 730 19.21 -27.27 27.80
N GLU A 731 19.22 -28.34 27.05
CA GLU A 731 20.27 -29.38 27.16
C GLU A 731 21.65 -28.84 26.78
N GLN A 732 21.70 -27.81 25.99
CA GLN A 732 22.94 -27.17 25.50
C GLN A 732 22.77 -25.66 25.39
N PRO A 733 23.88 -24.90 25.49
CA PRO A 733 23.83 -23.45 25.28
C PRO A 733 23.28 -23.05 23.91
N GLN A 734 22.41 -22.05 23.90
CA GLN A 734 21.84 -21.48 22.70
C GLN A 734 22.60 -20.21 22.33
N ARG A 735 23.25 -20.18 21.16
CA ARG A 735 24.18 -19.13 20.75
C ARG A 735 23.50 -17.90 20.17
N CYS A 736 22.38 -18.10 19.49
CA CYS A 736 21.58 -17.06 18.87
C CYS A 736 20.11 -17.45 18.84
N PHE A 737 19.22 -16.48 18.77
CA PHE A 737 17.79 -16.75 18.63
C PHE A 737 17.05 -15.66 17.87
N LYS A 738 15.86 -16.00 17.39
CA LYS A 738 14.85 -15.07 16.89
C LYS A 738 13.54 -15.33 17.61
N TRP A 739 12.89 -14.24 17.98
CA TRP A 739 11.67 -14.25 18.77
C TRP A 739 10.50 -13.69 17.96
N ASP A 740 9.43 -14.47 17.85
CA ASP A 740 8.18 -14.07 17.20
C ASP A 740 6.99 -14.52 18.07
N GLY A 741 6.26 -13.55 18.61
CA GLY A 741 5.11 -13.80 19.48
C GLY A 741 5.45 -14.69 20.69
N HIS A 742 4.95 -15.91 20.69
CA HIS A 742 5.22 -16.88 21.76
C HIS A 742 6.25 -17.93 21.36
N THR A 743 6.71 -17.89 20.11
CA THR A 743 7.64 -18.86 19.56
C THR A 743 9.03 -18.30 19.49
N VAL A 744 10.02 -19.10 19.86
CA VAL A 744 11.43 -18.77 19.71
C VAL A 744 12.10 -19.84 18.89
N LEU A 745 12.83 -19.39 17.86
CA LEU A 745 13.75 -20.24 17.14
C LEU A 745 15.16 -19.96 17.63
N SER A 746 15.89 -20.98 18.07
CA SER A 746 17.26 -20.83 18.58
C SER A 746 18.24 -21.74 17.87
N GLY A 747 19.49 -21.28 17.78
CA GLY A 747 20.61 -22.04 17.28
C GLY A 747 21.52 -22.49 18.42
N SER A 748 21.77 -23.82 18.49
CA SER A 748 22.52 -24.43 19.59
C SER A 748 24.02 -24.48 19.33
N GLN A 749 24.78 -24.74 20.39
CA GLN A 749 26.21 -25.04 20.36
C GLN A 749 26.54 -26.32 19.56
N SER A 750 25.61 -27.25 19.45
CA SER A 750 25.78 -28.49 18.66
C SER A 750 25.40 -28.37 17.18
N GLY A 751 24.99 -27.18 16.72
CA GLY A 751 24.58 -26.94 15.33
C GLY A 751 23.12 -27.26 15.03
N GLU A 752 22.32 -27.59 16.03
CA GLU A 752 20.89 -27.85 15.88
C GLU A 752 20.07 -26.56 16.02
N LEU A 753 18.95 -26.47 15.31
CA LEU A 753 17.95 -25.44 15.51
C LEU A 753 16.82 -26.01 16.37
N LEU A 754 16.43 -25.24 17.38
CA LEU A 754 15.37 -25.62 18.32
C LEU A 754 14.23 -24.61 18.27
N VAL A 755 13.00 -25.10 18.17
CA VAL A 755 11.78 -24.29 18.25
C VAL A 755 11.19 -24.42 19.65
N TRP A 756 10.93 -23.30 20.30
CA TRP A 756 10.45 -23.21 21.67
C TRP A 756 9.10 -22.52 21.74
N ASP A 757 8.23 -23.03 22.62
CA ASP A 757 7.04 -22.33 23.06
C ASP A 757 7.30 -21.72 24.45
N LEU A 758 7.34 -20.39 24.50
CA LEU A 758 7.60 -19.66 25.74
C LEU A 758 6.46 -19.77 26.76
N LEU A 759 5.20 -19.92 26.30
CA LEU A 759 4.04 -20.07 27.18
C LEU A 759 4.02 -21.45 27.85
N ALA A 760 4.31 -22.49 27.09
CA ALA A 760 4.38 -23.84 27.61
C ALA A 760 5.70 -24.12 28.35
N GLY A 761 6.73 -23.29 28.20
CA GLY A 761 8.06 -23.47 28.76
C GLY A 761 8.76 -24.73 28.24
N LYS A 762 8.46 -25.13 26.99
CA LYS A 762 8.95 -26.41 26.42
C LYS A 762 9.47 -26.19 25.01
N PHE A 763 10.45 -27.01 24.62
CA PHE A 763 10.80 -27.07 23.21
C PHE A 763 9.78 -27.91 22.43
N ILE A 764 9.48 -27.49 21.21
CA ILE A 764 8.49 -28.12 20.31
C ILE A 764 9.19 -29.06 19.33
N GLU A 765 10.26 -28.59 18.70
CA GLU A 765 10.89 -29.28 17.59
C GLU A 765 12.40 -29.08 17.58
N ARG A 766 13.11 -30.09 17.09
CA ARG A 766 14.57 -30.12 16.90
C ARG A 766 14.91 -30.39 15.45
N ILE A 767 15.62 -29.47 14.82
CA ILE A 767 15.99 -29.53 13.43
C ILE A 767 17.51 -29.66 13.35
N LYS A 768 18.01 -30.71 12.71
CA LYS A 768 19.44 -30.86 12.49
C LYS A 768 19.87 -29.95 11.36
N GLY A 769 20.91 -29.14 11.58
CA GLY A 769 21.44 -28.15 10.66
C GLY A 769 22.93 -28.27 10.49
N HIS A 770 23.63 -27.36 11.13
CA HIS A 770 25.08 -27.22 11.07
C HIS A 770 25.82 -28.36 11.75
N THR A 771 27.09 -28.59 11.35
CA THR A 771 28.00 -29.55 12.00
C THR A 771 28.83 -28.92 13.11
N GLY A 772 28.78 -27.58 13.25
CA GLY A 772 29.38 -26.77 14.30
C GLY A 772 28.34 -25.83 14.92
N ALA A 773 28.72 -25.08 15.93
CA ALA A 773 27.79 -24.15 16.60
C ALA A 773 27.12 -23.18 15.62
N VAL A 774 25.81 -22.93 15.80
CA VAL A 774 25.10 -21.90 15.03
C VAL A 774 25.46 -20.55 15.63
N THR A 775 26.18 -19.74 14.89
CA THR A 775 26.74 -18.47 15.40
C THR A 775 25.85 -17.27 15.17
N CYS A 776 25.04 -17.30 14.11
CA CYS A 776 24.15 -16.22 13.79
C CYS A 776 22.87 -16.72 13.11
N MET A 777 21.82 -15.95 13.21
CA MET A 777 20.51 -16.24 12.62
C MET A 777 19.86 -14.93 12.18
N TRP A 778 19.31 -14.96 10.98
CA TRP A 778 18.45 -13.90 10.47
C TRP A 778 17.14 -14.49 9.99
N MET A 779 16.05 -13.80 10.25
CA MET A 779 14.69 -14.17 9.84
C MET A 779 14.04 -12.94 9.24
N ASN A 780 13.35 -13.10 8.11
CA ASN A 780 12.61 -12.00 7.51
C ASN A 780 11.36 -11.65 8.36
N GLU A 781 10.82 -10.45 8.17
CA GLU A 781 9.67 -9.94 8.94
C GLU A 781 8.43 -10.83 8.81
N GLN A 782 8.28 -11.55 7.71
CA GLN A 782 7.17 -12.47 7.46
C GLN A 782 7.41 -13.88 8.03
N CYS A 783 8.52 -14.13 8.72
CA CYS A 783 8.94 -15.44 9.24
C CYS A 783 8.97 -16.58 8.19
N SER A 784 8.94 -16.24 6.91
CA SER A 784 8.88 -17.18 5.78
C SER A 784 10.25 -17.65 5.28
N SER A 785 11.33 -17.04 5.75
CA SER A 785 12.70 -17.37 5.34
C SER A 785 13.66 -17.12 6.48
N ILE A 786 14.50 -18.10 6.76
CA ILE A 786 15.49 -18.04 7.83
C ILE A 786 16.85 -18.35 7.22
N ILE A 787 17.86 -17.59 7.64
CA ILE A 787 19.26 -17.82 7.26
C ILE A 787 20.02 -18.08 8.54
N THR A 788 20.85 -19.11 8.53
CA THR A 788 21.74 -19.42 9.65
C THR A 788 23.18 -19.56 9.17
N GLY A 789 24.11 -19.07 9.97
CA GLY A 789 25.54 -19.27 9.79
C GLY A 789 26.11 -20.07 10.94
N GLY A 790 27.05 -20.96 10.66
CA GLY A 790 27.68 -21.85 11.64
C GLY A 790 29.20 -21.78 11.67
N GLU A 791 29.78 -22.28 12.75
CA GLU A 791 31.26 -22.49 12.85
C GLU A 791 31.80 -23.46 11.82
N ASP A 792 30.95 -24.25 11.17
CA ASP A 792 31.26 -25.13 10.03
C ASP A 792 31.55 -24.36 8.73
N LYS A 793 31.51 -23.01 8.79
CA LYS A 793 31.70 -22.10 7.64
C LYS A 793 30.65 -22.25 6.56
N GLN A 794 29.47 -22.74 6.91
CA GLN A 794 28.32 -22.87 6.00
C GLN A 794 27.24 -21.84 6.33
N ILE A 795 26.54 -21.41 5.29
CA ILE A 795 25.33 -20.61 5.38
C ILE A 795 24.18 -21.50 4.91
N MET A 796 23.15 -21.65 5.75
CA MET A 796 21.99 -22.46 5.43
C MET A 796 20.74 -21.59 5.32
N PHE A 797 19.91 -21.91 4.32
CA PHE A 797 18.60 -21.30 4.12
C PHE A 797 17.52 -22.29 4.52
N TRP A 798 16.58 -21.80 5.29
CA TRP A 798 15.45 -22.58 5.79
C TRP A 798 14.16 -21.93 5.35
N LYS A 799 13.25 -22.75 4.85
CA LYS A 799 11.86 -22.35 4.65
C LYS A 799 11.00 -23.19 5.56
N PRO A 800 10.16 -22.61 6.42
CA PRO A 800 9.16 -23.36 7.15
C PRO A 800 8.29 -24.12 6.15
N GLN A 801 8.09 -25.40 6.37
CA GLN A 801 7.05 -26.17 5.69
C GLN A 801 5.81 -26.06 6.59
N TYR A 802 4.79 -25.37 6.11
CA TYR A 802 3.47 -25.31 6.72
C TYR A 802 2.66 -26.51 6.30
#